data_2a37e3cf1aa0b563042460e9bead4ffd
#
_entry.id   2a37e3cf1aa0b563042460e9bead4ffd
#
_cell.length_a   1.000
_cell.length_b   1.000
_cell.length_c   1.000
_cell.angle_alpha   90.00
_cell.angle_beta   90.00
_cell.angle_gamma   90.00
#
_symmetry.space_group_name_H-M   'P 1'
#
loop_
_entity.id
_entity.type
_entity.pdbx_description
1 polymer ?
#
loop_
_entity_poly.entity_id
_entity_poly.type
_entity_poly.pdbx_seq_one_letter_code
_entity_poly.pdbx_strand_id
1 'polypeptide(L)'
;MSANTPTVEGTSRGTLLVVDGHSLAFRAFFALPVENFSTSSGQATNAVWGFATMLSQVIDAEHPDHLAVAFDVKGGTFRNQMLPQYKGTRDAAPEELLSQLPLIQQMLTALGVTYIEKPGYEGDDVIGTLASMGDQAGYRTLVLSGDRDAFQLINDDITVLYPGHHFKDLKHMTPDAVQEKYHVSPAQYPDLAALRGETADNIPGVPGVGDGFAAKWINQYGGLEQIIEHADEISGKKGEALRENIEQVKLNRSVNALVRDLDLGVSVSDLTFGQVDAGQLDDLFTKPEFGVRTKNRVLKTFNADKPSGDVHESSKLGLPHVEDVNDPHVVEIWVQNHFPVVQEHLHERHERSSNDIPEFGFEIDSSTRCTDKVKQSWTLYAEGTSKPGEASLSALMIAVHGEAIRIDVFSPDMVQCLQRLFDRYHHSMVVHGYKEHAHLLGSIGVELPEPLFDTKLAGYLVHPDFHADTLEQAAAHFLDLHIEAQAEAATQGTLDFDEPEENDSKNDELILTRTAIVGLLAEYLAGVLDKREQFGLLKSIELPVSQVLHGMEQVGAQVDMTRLVQMRDQLAADAAQAQETAWQFAGEQVNLQSPKQLQKILFEDMGLKPTKKTKSGSYTTNAAALQTLRDRSYDNDRACQFLDALLMHREKNKLKQIVQTLIDATNRHDGRIHTTFEQTVAATGRLSSVDPNLQNIPNRDPAGREIRSAFVPGEGFESLLSSDYSQVELRIMADLSGDEALIEAFSSYFRKFH
;
A
#
# COMPACT_ATOMS: atom_id res chain seq x y z
N MET A 1 6.24 -58.97 19.65
CA MET A 1 7.45 -58.24 20.08
C MET A 1 7.95 -57.52 18.87
N SER A 2 7.49 -56.28 18.67
CA SER A 2 7.93 -55.38 17.61
C SER A 2 9.00 -54.47 18.20
N ALA A 3 10.18 -54.51 17.62
CA ALA A 3 11.28 -53.62 17.97
C ALA A 3 11.03 -52.23 17.39
N ASN A 4 10.83 -51.25 18.25
CA ASN A 4 10.91 -49.83 17.89
C ASN A 4 12.38 -49.49 17.67
N THR A 5 12.73 -49.09 16.46
CA THR A 5 13.98 -48.41 16.14
C THR A 5 13.74 -46.91 16.45
N PRO A 6 14.56 -46.25 17.27
CA PRO A 6 14.44 -44.83 17.48
C PRO A 6 15.00 -44.10 16.22
N THR A 7 14.17 -43.32 15.57
CA THR A 7 14.59 -42.27 14.66
C THR A 7 15.39 -41.25 15.46
N VAL A 8 16.68 -41.09 15.15
CA VAL A 8 17.53 -40.02 15.66
C VAL A 8 17.11 -38.79 14.90
N GLU A 9 16.33 -37.90 15.51
CA GLU A 9 16.20 -36.51 15.07
C GLU A 9 17.58 -35.85 15.22
N GLY A 10 18.24 -35.59 14.11
CA GLY A 10 19.45 -34.77 14.06
C GLY A 10 19.09 -33.36 14.50
N THR A 11 19.54 -32.94 15.68
CA THR A 11 19.45 -31.55 16.11
C THR A 11 20.35 -30.70 15.20
N SER A 12 19.74 -29.92 14.27
CA SER A 12 20.43 -28.89 13.48
C SER A 12 21.14 -27.92 14.43
N ARG A 13 22.37 -27.48 14.05
CA ARG A 13 23.14 -26.47 14.81
C ARG A 13 22.57 -25.07 14.74
N GLY A 14 21.49 -24.86 14.01
CA GLY A 14 20.87 -23.58 13.74
C GLY A 14 20.56 -23.40 12.25
N THR A 15 20.07 -22.22 11.88
CA THR A 15 19.69 -21.87 10.51
C THR A 15 20.64 -20.80 9.95
N LEU A 16 21.25 -21.07 8.79
CA LEU A 16 22.04 -20.11 8.02
C LEU A 16 21.19 -19.57 6.86
N LEU A 17 21.02 -18.26 6.76
CA LEU A 17 20.44 -17.58 5.59
C LEU A 17 21.55 -16.97 4.71
N VAL A 18 21.61 -17.40 3.47
CA VAL A 18 22.51 -16.86 2.44
C VAL A 18 21.67 -16.10 1.42
N VAL A 19 22.00 -14.82 1.20
CA VAL A 19 21.19 -13.91 0.37
C VAL A 19 21.97 -13.51 -0.88
N ASP A 20 21.36 -13.63 -2.04
CA ASP A 20 21.81 -13.04 -3.29
C ASP A 20 21.52 -11.54 -3.28
N GLY A 21 22.56 -10.74 -2.97
CA GLY A 21 22.45 -9.30 -2.79
C GLY A 21 22.10 -8.56 -4.07
N HIS A 22 22.63 -8.97 -5.23
CA HIS A 22 22.30 -8.36 -6.52
C HIS A 22 20.86 -8.70 -6.93
N SER A 23 20.47 -9.96 -6.87
CA SER A 23 19.11 -10.39 -7.22
C SER A 23 18.07 -9.66 -6.37
N LEU A 24 18.31 -9.55 -5.06
CA LEU A 24 17.40 -8.84 -4.15
C LEU A 24 17.35 -7.33 -4.44
N ALA A 25 18.52 -6.69 -4.71
CA ALA A 25 18.59 -5.27 -5.04
C ALA A 25 17.89 -4.93 -6.36
N PHE A 26 18.11 -5.74 -7.41
CA PHE A 26 17.41 -5.61 -8.68
C PHE A 26 15.89 -5.73 -8.51
N ARG A 27 15.45 -6.74 -7.77
CA ARG A 27 14.03 -6.95 -7.49
C ARG A 27 13.42 -5.79 -6.73
N ALA A 28 14.11 -5.27 -5.73
CA ALA A 28 13.69 -4.11 -4.96
C ALA A 28 13.54 -2.87 -5.84
N PHE A 29 14.52 -2.63 -6.71
CA PHE A 29 14.52 -1.51 -7.65
C PHE A 29 13.32 -1.52 -8.60
N PHE A 30 13.04 -2.66 -9.23
CA PHE A 30 11.93 -2.77 -10.19
C PHE A 30 10.54 -2.95 -9.55
N ALA A 31 10.47 -3.24 -8.25
CA ALA A 31 9.21 -3.33 -7.53
C ALA A 31 8.64 -1.96 -7.13
N LEU A 32 9.49 -0.94 -7.02
CA LEU A 32 9.14 0.39 -6.51
C LEU A 32 9.50 1.48 -7.53
N PRO A 33 8.58 2.39 -7.87
CA PRO A 33 8.87 3.48 -8.80
C PRO A 33 9.94 4.43 -8.23
N VAL A 34 10.95 4.78 -9.02
CA VAL A 34 12.03 5.71 -8.61
C VAL A 34 11.47 7.08 -8.25
N GLU A 35 10.42 7.53 -8.95
CA GLU A 35 9.79 8.82 -8.77
C GLU A 35 9.23 9.02 -7.35
N ASN A 36 8.83 7.94 -6.69
CA ASN A 36 8.26 7.95 -5.34
C ASN A 36 9.31 7.72 -4.24
N PHE A 37 10.54 7.38 -4.63
CA PHE A 37 11.63 6.99 -3.72
C PHE A 37 12.93 7.68 -4.13
N SER A 38 12.92 8.99 -4.21
CA SER A 38 14.11 9.82 -4.46
C SER A 38 14.23 10.90 -3.41
N THR A 39 15.46 11.26 -3.04
CA THR A 39 15.70 12.39 -2.13
C THR A 39 15.36 13.72 -2.81
N SER A 40 15.23 14.78 -2.02
CA SER A 40 15.10 16.15 -2.52
C SER A 40 16.27 16.59 -3.42
N SER A 41 17.45 15.93 -3.31
CA SER A 41 18.60 16.13 -4.19
C SER A 41 18.62 15.24 -5.45
N GLY A 42 17.58 14.41 -5.66
CA GLY A 42 17.44 13.52 -6.83
C GLY A 42 18.16 12.17 -6.72
N GLN A 43 18.71 11.79 -5.55
CA GLN A 43 19.29 10.46 -5.32
C GLN A 43 18.17 9.43 -5.22
N ALA A 44 18.17 8.42 -6.09
CA ALA A 44 17.23 7.30 -6.01
C ALA A 44 17.50 6.45 -4.74
N THR A 45 16.43 5.99 -4.07
CA THR A 45 16.49 5.24 -2.80
C THR A 45 15.59 4.01 -2.76
N ASN A 46 14.83 3.77 -3.83
CA ASN A 46 13.86 2.68 -3.95
C ASN A 46 14.48 1.28 -3.74
N ALA A 47 15.69 1.05 -4.27
CA ALA A 47 16.37 -0.24 -4.11
C ALA A 47 16.83 -0.46 -2.65
N VAL A 48 17.36 0.55 -1.98
CA VAL A 48 17.79 0.45 -0.57
C VAL A 48 16.60 0.17 0.33
N TRP A 49 15.50 0.93 0.13
CA TRP A 49 14.26 0.78 0.89
C TRP A 49 13.63 -0.60 0.69
N GLY A 50 13.50 -1.01 -0.57
CA GLY A 50 12.94 -2.32 -0.91
C GLY A 50 13.80 -3.48 -0.41
N PHE A 51 15.13 -3.36 -0.52
CA PHE A 51 16.10 -4.35 -0.01
C PHE A 51 15.95 -4.53 1.50
N ALA A 52 15.98 -3.42 2.26
CA ALA A 52 15.83 -3.44 3.70
C ALA A 52 14.51 -4.11 4.13
N THR A 53 13.41 -3.73 3.46
CA THR A 53 12.08 -4.28 3.74
C THR A 53 11.99 -5.77 3.42
N MET A 54 12.49 -6.19 2.26
CA MET A 54 12.44 -7.58 1.83
C MET A 54 13.34 -8.47 2.70
N LEU A 55 14.54 -8.01 3.04
CA LEU A 55 15.46 -8.74 3.91
C LEU A 55 14.84 -8.93 5.31
N SER A 56 14.30 -7.87 5.91
CA SER A 56 13.61 -7.95 7.21
C SER A 56 12.45 -8.92 7.17
N GLN A 57 11.65 -8.96 6.10
CA GLN A 57 10.53 -9.90 5.97
C GLN A 57 11.00 -11.37 5.98
N VAL A 58 12.13 -11.66 5.33
CA VAL A 58 12.66 -13.03 5.29
C VAL A 58 13.24 -13.42 6.65
N ILE A 59 13.95 -12.51 7.31
CA ILE A 59 14.50 -12.75 8.66
C ILE A 59 13.36 -12.99 9.67
N ASP A 60 12.30 -12.16 9.62
CA ASP A 60 11.12 -12.29 10.49
C ASP A 60 10.33 -13.60 10.25
N ALA A 61 10.37 -14.14 9.02
CA ALA A 61 9.67 -15.37 8.66
C ALA A 61 10.47 -16.64 8.96
N GLU A 62 11.77 -16.63 8.71
CA GLU A 62 12.61 -17.82 8.75
C GLU A 62 13.47 -17.93 10.04
N HIS A 63 13.58 -16.84 10.80
CA HIS A 63 14.34 -16.74 12.07
C HIS A 63 15.75 -17.34 12.00
N PRO A 64 16.62 -16.89 11.06
CA PRO A 64 17.95 -17.44 10.92
C PRO A 64 18.87 -17.04 12.08
N ASP A 65 19.73 -17.97 12.51
CA ASP A 65 20.76 -17.71 13.52
C ASP A 65 22.00 -17.05 12.91
N HIS A 66 22.24 -17.26 11.61
CA HIS A 66 23.39 -16.78 10.85
C HIS A 66 22.93 -16.19 9.53
N LEU A 67 23.58 -15.10 9.09
CA LEU A 67 23.23 -14.38 7.87
C LEU A 67 24.47 -13.93 7.12
N ALA A 68 24.51 -14.18 5.81
CA ALA A 68 25.48 -13.60 4.89
C ALA A 68 24.81 -13.13 3.60
N VAL A 69 25.31 -12.03 3.03
CA VAL A 69 24.85 -11.49 1.75
C VAL A 69 26.00 -11.55 0.75
N ALA A 70 25.78 -12.15 -0.42
CA ALA A 70 26.77 -12.24 -1.49
C ALA A 70 26.54 -11.16 -2.55
N PHE A 71 27.59 -10.51 -3.01
CA PHE A 71 27.54 -9.54 -4.12
C PHE A 71 28.54 -9.88 -5.22
N ASP A 72 28.17 -9.53 -6.46
CA ASP A 72 29.09 -9.58 -7.59
C ASP A 72 30.12 -8.44 -7.51
N VAL A 73 31.33 -8.69 -7.95
CA VAL A 73 32.37 -7.67 -8.11
C VAL A 73 32.37 -7.15 -9.55
N LYS A 74 32.65 -5.87 -9.74
CA LYS A 74 32.87 -5.30 -11.07
C LYS A 74 34.05 -5.96 -11.75
N GLY A 75 33.85 -6.50 -12.94
CA GLY A 75 34.91 -7.10 -13.76
C GLY A 75 34.46 -8.41 -14.42
N GLY A 76 35.31 -8.96 -15.27
CA GLY A 76 35.08 -10.26 -15.87
C GLY A 76 35.39 -11.39 -14.89
N THR A 77 34.66 -12.50 -15.02
CA THR A 77 34.87 -13.71 -14.24
C THR A 77 35.53 -14.80 -15.10
N PHE A 78 35.89 -15.93 -14.51
CA PHE A 78 36.42 -17.07 -15.26
C PHE A 78 35.45 -17.56 -16.33
N ARG A 79 34.10 -17.37 -16.15
CA ARG A 79 33.07 -17.73 -17.12
C ARG A 79 33.22 -16.95 -18.43
N ASN A 80 33.58 -15.68 -18.36
CA ASN A 80 33.85 -14.86 -19.55
C ASN A 80 35.10 -15.35 -20.33
N GLN A 81 36.05 -16.00 -19.64
CA GLN A 81 37.21 -16.62 -20.31
C GLN A 81 36.83 -17.93 -20.99
N MET A 82 35.89 -18.70 -20.38
CA MET A 82 35.36 -19.96 -20.95
C MET A 82 34.41 -19.71 -22.10
N LEU A 83 33.52 -18.73 -21.96
CA LEU A 83 32.45 -18.36 -22.93
C LEU A 83 32.46 -16.85 -23.11
N PRO A 84 33.16 -16.26 -24.09
CA PRO A 84 33.31 -14.81 -24.24
C PRO A 84 32.00 -14.05 -24.39
N GLN A 85 30.96 -14.69 -24.92
CA GLN A 85 29.62 -14.10 -25.07
C GLN A 85 28.73 -14.24 -23.81
N TYR A 86 29.22 -14.84 -22.73
CA TYR A 86 28.47 -15.03 -21.48
C TYR A 86 27.95 -13.71 -20.93
N LYS A 87 26.65 -13.63 -20.67
CA LYS A 87 25.93 -12.42 -20.22
C LYS A 87 26.06 -11.21 -21.17
N GLY A 88 26.61 -11.39 -22.39
CA GLY A 88 26.90 -10.30 -23.33
C GLY A 88 25.67 -9.62 -23.95
N THR A 89 24.50 -10.19 -23.81
CA THR A 89 23.23 -9.65 -24.32
C THR A 89 22.40 -8.98 -23.22
N ARG A 90 22.87 -8.95 -21.97
CA ARG A 90 22.16 -8.27 -20.87
C ARG A 90 22.28 -6.76 -21.06
N ASP A 91 21.14 -6.08 -20.92
CA ASP A 91 21.14 -4.62 -20.84
C ASP A 91 21.96 -4.13 -19.63
N ALA A 92 22.60 -2.97 -19.77
CA ALA A 92 23.31 -2.36 -18.66
C ALA A 92 22.32 -2.07 -17.51
N ALA A 93 22.74 -2.34 -16.26
CA ALA A 93 21.92 -1.98 -15.12
C ALA A 93 21.71 -0.46 -15.07
N PRO A 94 20.50 0.02 -14.69
CA PRO A 94 20.24 1.45 -14.55
C PRO A 94 21.25 2.15 -13.63
N GLU A 95 21.71 3.34 -14.00
CA GLU A 95 22.66 4.11 -13.19
C GLU A 95 22.11 4.40 -11.80
N GLU A 96 20.80 4.62 -11.71
CA GLU A 96 20.08 4.83 -10.45
C GLU A 96 20.18 3.61 -9.52
N LEU A 97 20.15 2.39 -10.04
CA LEU A 97 20.37 1.19 -9.24
C LEU A 97 21.83 1.06 -8.83
N LEU A 98 22.76 1.26 -9.77
CA LEU A 98 24.20 1.15 -9.49
C LEU A 98 24.67 2.13 -8.41
N SER A 99 24.05 3.32 -8.35
CA SER A 99 24.34 4.31 -7.30
C SER A 99 23.86 3.88 -5.91
N GLN A 100 22.88 2.97 -5.82
CA GLN A 100 22.30 2.48 -4.57
C GLN A 100 23.03 1.24 -3.99
N LEU A 101 23.76 0.47 -4.79
CA LEU A 101 24.47 -0.73 -4.29
C LEU A 101 25.43 -0.42 -3.14
N PRO A 102 26.28 0.65 -3.22
CA PRO A 102 27.12 1.03 -2.09
C PRO A 102 26.35 1.44 -0.85
N LEU A 103 25.17 2.03 -0.99
CA LEU A 103 24.29 2.39 0.12
C LEU A 103 23.72 1.14 0.81
N ILE A 104 23.35 0.12 0.03
CA ILE A 104 22.91 -1.18 0.55
C ILE A 104 24.05 -1.84 1.34
N GLN A 105 25.26 -1.83 0.82
CA GLN A 105 26.44 -2.40 1.51
C GLN A 105 26.76 -1.65 2.81
N GLN A 106 26.67 -0.31 2.81
CA GLN A 106 26.82 0.50 4.02
C GLN A 106 25.73 0.19 5.05
N MET A 107 24.50 0.02 4.60
CA MET A 107 23.38 -0.38 5.47
C MET A 107 23.63 -1.75 6.11
N LEU A 108 24.06 -2.75 5.33
CA LEU A 108 24.38 -4.07 5.85
C LEU A 108 25.50 -3.99 6.90
N THR A 109 26.56 -3.21 6.64
CA THR A 109 27.63 -2.96 7.60
C THR A 109 27.12 -2.34 8.89
N ALA A 110 26.29 -1.32 8.79
CA ALA A 110 25.70 -0.64 9.95
C ALA A 110 24.73 -1.55 10.73
N LEU A 111 24.11 -2.54 10.07
CA LEU A 111 23.28 -3.58 10.68
C LEU A 111 24.11 -4.73 11.31
N GLY A 112 25.43 -4.70 11.18
CA GLY A 112 26.29 -5.79 11.62
C GLY A 112 26.15 -7.07 10.78
N VAL A 113 25.70 -6.95 9.52
CA VAL A 113 25.53 -8.07 8.59
C VAL A 113 26.78 -8.20 7.72
N THR A 114 27.32 -9.41 7.68
CA THR A 114 28.45 -9.73 6.81
C THR A 114 28.01 -9.83 5.36
N TYR A 115 28.58 -9.01 4.48
CA TYR A 115 28.47 -9.21 3.05
C TYR A 115 29.83 -9.62 2.45
N ILE A 116 29.79 -10.42 1.40
CA ILE A 116 30.99 -11.03 0.81
C ILE A 116 31.01 -10.80 -0.70
N GLU A 117 32.17 -10.38 -1.17
CA GLU A 117 32.51 -10.23 -2.58
C GLU A 117 33.81 -10.99 -2.86
N LYS A 118 33.92 -11.69 -3.99
CA LYS A 118 35.14 -12.42 -4.36
C LYS A 118 35.60 -12.04 -5.76
N PRO A 119 36.72 -11.31 -5.92
CA PRO A 119 37.25 -10.95 -7.24
C PRO A 119 37.46 -12.17 -8.14
N GLY A 120 37.01 -12.08 -9.40
CA GLY A 120 37.13 -13.14 -10.40
C GLY A 120 36.06 -14.22 -10.36
N TYR A 121 35.10 -14.14 -9.39
CA TYR A 121 33.95 -15.04 -9.23
C TYR A 121 32.67 -14.23 -9.19
N GLU A 122 31.54 -14.88 -9.40
CA GLU A 122 30.22 -14.30 -9.30
C GLU A 122 29.66 -14.46 -7.89
N GLY A 123 28.67 -13.64 -7.51
CA GLY A 123 27.93 -13.79 -6.27
C GLY A 123 27.34 -15.18 -6.08
N ASP A 124 26.92 -15.82 -7.19
CA ASP A 124 26.41 -17.19 -7.19
C ASP A 124 27.45 -18.22 -6.73
N ASP A 125 28.73 -18.04 -7.03
CA ASP A 125 29.81 -18.90 -6.55
C ASP A 125 30.07 -18.71 -5.04
N VAL A 126 29.96 -17.46 -4.58
CA VAL A 126 30.00 -17.16 -3.13
C VAL A 126 28.83 -17.82 -2.42
N ILE A 127 27.61 -17.72 -2.97
CA ILE A 127 26.41 -18.40 -2.46
C ILE A 127 26.61 -19.92 -2.41
N GLY A 128 27.10 -20.50 -3.51
CA GLY A 128 27.39 -21.94 -3.60
C GLY A 128 28.38 -22.42 -2.55
N THR A 129 29.40 -21.63 -2.28
CA THR A 129 30.41 -21.91 -1.24
C THR A 129 29.83 -21.78 0.16
N LEU A 130 29.11 -20.68 0.47
CA LEU A 130 28.47 -20.46 1.77
C LEU A 130 27.42 -21.54 2.10
N ALA A 131 26.60 -21.92 1.10
CA ALA A 131 25.62 -22.97 1.26
C ALA A 131 26.28 -24.32 1.57
N SER A 132 27.38 -24.64 0.86
CA SER A 132 28.14 -25.87 1.11
C SER A 132 28.85 -25.85 2.46
N MET A 133 29.35 -24.70 2.93
CA MET A 133 29.91 -24.54 4.28
C MET A 133 28.86 -24.77 5.35
N GLY A 134 27.63 -24.26 5.17
CA GLY A 134 26.50 -24.47 6.08
C GLY A 134 26.14 -25.94 6.22
N ASP A 135 25.97 -26.63 5.08
CA ASP A 135 25.68 -28.04 4.98
C ASP A 135 26.76 -28.90 5.69
N GLN A 136 28.02 -28.70 5.36
CA GLN A 136 29.16 -29.40 5.97
C GLN A 136 29.28 -29.16 7.49
N ALA A 137 28.87 -27.98 7.96
CA ALA A 137 28.87 -27.62 9.37
C ALA A 137 27.61 -28.10 10.13
N GLY A 138 26.62 -28.69 9.44
CA GLY A 138 25.38 -29.23 10.02
C GLY A 138 24.33 -28.15 10.34
N TYR A 139 24.30 -27.07 9.56
CA TYR A 139 23.25 -26.04 9.64
C TYR A 139 22.16 -26.32 8.61
N ARG A 140 20.91 -26.03 8.97
CA ARG A 140 19.85 -25.85 7.98
C ARG A 140 20.17 -24.60 7.18
N THR A 141 20.37 -24.73 5.87
CA THR A 141 20.76 -23.60 5.04
C THR A 141 19.65 -23.16 4.12
N LEU A 142 19.31 -21.87 4.18
CA LEU A 142 18.33 -21.22 3.34
C LEU A 142 19.05 -20.30 2.37
N VAL A 143 18.81 -20.44 1.07
CA VAL A 143 19.41 -19.61 0.01
C VAL A 143 18.30 -18.73 -0.59
N LEU A 144 18.32 -17.43 -0.36
CA LEU A 144 17.41 -16.48 -1.00
C LEU A 144 18.00 -16.01 -2.32
N SER A 145 17.54 -16.55 -3.44
CA SER A 145 17.93 -16.12 -4.78
C SER A 145 16.80 -16.25 -5.78
N GLY A 146 16.73 -15.31 -6.72
CA GLY A 146 15.87 -15.36 -7.91
C GLY A 146 16.49 -16.14 -9.07
N ASP A 147 17.72 -16.60 -8.94
CA ASP A 147 18.39 -17.39 -9.96
C ASP A 147 18.09 -18.89 -9.80
N ARG A 148 17.82 -19.56 -10.93
CA ARG A 148 17.54 -20.99 -10.94
C ARG A 148 18.80 -21.84 -10.84
N ASP A 149 19.97 -21.28 -11.12
CA ASP A 149 21.22 -22.00 -10.98
C ASP A 149 21.50 -22.39 -9.52
N ALA A 150 20.91 -21.65 -8.55
CA ALA A 150 20.92 -22.03 -7.14
C ALA A 150 20.22 -23.37 -6.85
N PHE A 151 19.33 -23.88 -7.75
CA PHE A 151 18.65 -25.17 -7.53
C PHE A 151 19.62 -26.37 -7.48
N GLN A 152 20.79 -26.26 -8.08
CA GLN A 152 21.82 -27.28 -7.99
C GLN A 152 22.40 -27.46 -6.58
N LEU A 153 22.15 -26.49 -5.66
CA LEU A 153 22.62 -26.53 -4.29
C LEU A 153 21.68 -27.32 -3.36
N ILE A 154 20.42 -27.48 -3.77
CA ILE A 154 19.35 -28.07 -2.96
C ILE A 154 19.65 -29.52 -2.60
N ASN A 155 19.53 -29.83 -1.30
CA ASN A 155 19.56 -31.18 -0.75
C ASN A 155 18.64 -31.24 0.49
N ASP A 156 18.80 -32.22 1.38
CA ASP A 156 17.95 -32.38 2.56
C ASP A 156 18.14 -31.25 3.59
N ASP A 157 19.32 -30.60 3.60
CA ASP A 157 19.71 -29.53 4.53
C ASP A 157 19.73 -28.14 3.88
N ILE A 158 19.72 -28.05 2.53
CA ILE A 158 19.73 -26.80 1.77
C ILE A 158 18.42 -26.60 1.03
N THR A 159 17.70 -25.52 1.33
CA THR A 159 16.47 -25.10 0.66
C THR A 159 16.67 -23.74 -0.03
N VAL A 160 16.21 -23.59 -1.27
CA VAL A 160 16.22 -22.30 -1.97
C VAL A 160 14.88 -21.59 -1.79
N LEU A 161 14.93 -20.40 -1.22
CA LEU A 161 13.80 -19.47 -1.13
C LEU A 161 13.70 -18.72 -2.46
N TYR A 162 12.82 -19.20 -3.33
CA TYR A 162 12.67 -18.67 -4.69
C TYR A 162 11.50 -17.68 -4.73
N PRO A 163 11.74 -16.38 -5.01
CA PRO A 163 10.69 -15.37 -5.03
C PRO A 163 9.69 -15.60 -6.16
N GLY A 164 8.40 -15.63 -5.83
CA GLY A 164 7.30 -15.68 -6.80
C GLY A 164 7.06 -14.36 -7.53
N HIS A 165 5.86 -14.16 -8.07
CA HIS A 165 5.51 -12.90 -8.75
C HIS A 165 5.47 -11.73 -7.76
N HIS A 166 4.91 -11.95 -6.58
CA HIS A 166 5.03 -11.02 -5.44
C HIS A 166 6.07 -11.56 -4.46
N PHE A 167 6.85 -10.67 -3.83
CA PHE A 167 7.91 -11.10 -2.89
C PHE A 167 7.34 -11.87 -1.67
N LYS A 168 6.11 -11.60 -1.27
CA LYS A 168 5.40 -12.35 -0.22
C LYS A 168 5.17 -13.81 -0.56
N ASP A 169 5.24 -14.19 -1.84
CA ASP A 169 5.00 -15.54 -2.33
C ASP A 169 6.34 -16.31 -2.47
N LEU A 170 7.15 -16.35 -1.42
CA LEU A 170 8.39 -17.11 -1.40
C LEU A 170 8.07 -18.61 -1.51
N LYS A 171 8.67 -19.28 -2.50
CA LYS A 171 8.54 -20.73 -2.69
C LYS A 171 9.76 -21.41 -2.10
N HIS A 172 9.53 -22.31 -1.16
CA HIS A 172 10.57 -23.18 -0.64
C HIS A 172 10.84 -24.29 -1.65
N MET A 173 11.93 -24.15 -2.38
CA MET A 173 12.36 -25.14 -3.36
C MET A 173 13.19 -26.20 -2.65
N THR A 174 12.55 -27.34 -2.42
CA THR A 174 13.12 -28.58 -1.84
C THR A 174 13.44 -29.56 -2.95
N PRO A 175 14.12 -30.71 -2.65
CA PRO A 175 14.33 -31.76 -3.66
C PRO A 175 13.04 -32.21 -4.33
N ASP A 176 11.96 -32.39 -3.58
CA ASP A 176 10.66 -32.80 -4.11
C ASP A 176 10.04 -31.71 -4.99
N ALA A 177 10.15 -30.44 -4.61
CA ALA A 177 9.62 -29.31 -5.40
C ALA A 177 10.35 -29.15 -6.75
N VAL A 178 11.66 -29.41 -6.79
CA VAL A 178 12.43 -29.44 -8.04
C VAL A 178 12.01 -30.62 -8.90
N GLN A 179 11.90 -31.80 -8.30
CA GLN A 179 11.45 -33.02 -8.99
C GLN A 179 10.04 -32.87 -9.58
N GLU A 180 9.11 -32.33 -8.82
CA GLU A 180 7.72 -32.10 -9.28
C GLU A 180 7.69 -31.13 -10.46
N LYS A 181 8.47 -30.05 -10.39
CA LYS A 181 8.40 -28.97 -11.38
C LYS A 181 9.22 -29.21 -12.64
N TYR A 182 10.42 -29.79 -12.50
CA TYR A 182 11.36 -29.95 -13.60
C TYR A 182 11.58 -31.40 -14.01
N HIS A 183 11.03 -32.35 -13.25
CA HIS A 183 11.15 -33.79 -13.47
C HIS A 183 12.58 -34.33 -13.42
N VAL A 184 13.46 -33.64 -12.72
CA VAL A 184 14.86 -34.03 -12.46
C VAL A 184 15.20 -33.72 -11.00
N SER A 185 16.22 -34.42 -10.46
CA SER A 185 16.76 -34.09 -9.13
C SER A 185 17.53 -32.78 -9.15
N PRO A 186 17.73 -32.12 -8.00
CA PRO A 186 18.59 -30.93 -7.90
C PRO A 186 19.99 -31.14 -8.49
N ALA A 187 20.61 -32.29 -8.23
CA ALA A 187 21.93 -32.64 -8.76
C ALA A 187 21.95 -32.77 -10.30
N GLN A 188 20.82 -33.08 -10.92
CA GLN A 188 20.67 -33.19 -12.37
C GLN A 188 20.22 -31.86 -13.02
N TYR A 189 19.86 -30.86 -12.24
CA TYR A 189 19.40 -29.57 -12.77
C TYR A 189 20.43 -28.87 -13.66
N PRO A 190 21.73 -28.86 -13.35
CA PRO A 190 22.76 -28.30 -14.24
C PRO A 190 22.86 -29.02 -15.59
N ASP A 191 22.59 -30.33 -15.64
CA ASP A 191 22.55 -31.09 -16.90
C ASP A 191 21.35 -30.69 -17.76
N LEU A 192 20.19 -30.47 -17.11
CA LEU A 192 18.98 -29.95 -17.77
C LEU A 192 19.25 -28.55 -18.33
N ALA A 193 19.84 -27.65 -17.55
CA ALA A 193 20.19 -26.29 -17.96
C ALA A 193 21.18 -26.31 -19.13
N ALA A 194 22.20 -27.16 -19.09
CA ALA A 194 23.20 -27.29 -20.16
C ALA A 194 22.58 -27.75 -21.51
N LEU A 195 21.62 -28.68 -21.47
CA LEU A 195 20.90 -29.16 -22.66
C LEU A 195 19.92 -28.12 -23.20
N ARG A 196 19.18 -27.46 -22.34
CA ARG A 196 18.19 -26.42 -22.67
C ARG A 196 18.83 -25.14 -23.17
N GLY A 197 19.99 -24.77 -22.60
CA GLY A 197 20.58 -23.46 -22.71
C GLY A 197 19.89 -22.43 -21.80
N GLU A 198 20.51 -21.27 -21.66
CA GLU A 198 19.97 -20.14 -20.86
C GLU A 198 20.07 -18.83 -21.65
N THR A 199 18.91 -18.41 -22.17
CA THR A 199 18.82 -17.20 -23.01
C THR A 199 19.20 -15.95 -22.22
N ALA A 200 18.88 -15.89 -20.93
CA ALA A 200 19.21 -14.75 -20.07
C ALA A 200 20.72 -14.55 -19.91
N ASP A 201 21.49 -15.64 -19.98
CA ASP A 201 22.94 -15.65 -19.84
C ASP A 201 23.69 -15.80 -21.16
N ASN A 202 22.93 -15.75 -22.26
CA ASN A 202 23.45 -15.93 -23.62
C ASN A 202 24.19 -17.27 -23.81
N ILE A 203 23.66 -18.33 -23.15
CA ILE A 203 24.15 -19.70 -23.27
C ILE A 203 23.29 -20.46 -24.26
N PRO A 204 23.80 -20.85 -25.42
CA PRO A 204 23.00 -21.56 -26.42
C PRO A 204 22.76 -23.01 -26.01
N GLY A 205 21.50 -23.46 -26.08
CA GLY A 205 21.13 -24.85 -25.83
C GLY A 205 21.09 -25.69 -27.12
N VAL A 206 20.74 -26.98 -26.99
CA VAL A 206 20.51 -27.87 -28.16
C VAL A 206 19.25 -27.42 -28.89
N PRO A 207 19.32 -27.12 -30.21
CA PRO A 207 18.17 -26.65 -30.96
C PRO A 207 16.93 -27.54 -30.83
N GLY A 208 15.82 -26.98 -30.40
CA GLY A 208 14.52 -27.65 -30.21
C GLY A 208 14.40 -28.51 -28.94
N VAL A 209 15.38 -28.46 -28.04
CA VAL A 209 15.37 -29.11 -26.72
C VAL A 209 15.00 -28.08 -25.64
N GLY A 210 13.88 -28.27 -24.98
CA GLY A 210 13.45 -27.53 -23.81
C GLY A 210 13.36 -28.45 -22.62
N ASP A 211 12.90 -27.91 -21.45
CA ASP A 211 12.86 -28.62 -20.16
C ASP A 211 12.30 -30.05 -20.26
N GLY A 212 11.15 -30.24 -20.91
CA GLY A 212 10.52 -31.55 -21.00
C GLY A 212 11.32 -32.58 -21.79
N PHE A 213 12.06 -32.20 -22.86
CA PHE A 213 12.92 -33.12 -23.59
C PHE A 213 14.24 -33.37 -22.88
N ALA A 214 14.84 -32.34 -22.28
CA ALA A 214 16.05 -32.48 -21.47
C ALA A 214 15.79 -33.42 -20.30
N ALA A 215 14.72 -33.20 -19.54
CA ALA A 215 14.32 -34.07 -18.45
C ALA A 215 14.05 -35.50 -18.87
N LYS A 216 13.38 -35.69 -20.02
CA LYS A 216 13.16 -37.05 -20.57
C LYS A 216 14.45 -37.78 -20.83
N TRP A 217 15.44 -37.13 -21.44
CA TRP A 217 16.72 -37.76 -21.72
C TRP A 217 17.50 -38.03 -20.42
N ILE A 218 17.53 -37.09 -19.45
CA ILE A 218 18.16 -37.27 -18.14
C ILE A 218 17.54 -38.47 -17.42
N ASN A 219 16.22 -38.60 -17.37
CA ASN A 219 15.54 -39.73 -16.75
C ASN A 219 15.75 -41.05 -17.47
N GLN A 220 15.97 -41.03 -18.78
CA GLN A 220 16.19 -42.23 -19.58
C GLN A 220 17.64 -42.75 -19.47
N TYR A 221 18.61 -41.84 -19.46
CA TYR A 221 20.03 -42.23 -19.54
C TYR A 221 20.80 -42.00 -18.21
N GLY A 222 20.25 -41.20 -17.27
CA GLY A 222 20.82 -40.98 -15.93
C GLY A 222 21.45 -39.60 -15.73
N GLY A 223 22.05 -39.00 -16.76
CA GLY A 223 22.70 -37.69 -16.71
C GLY A 223 23.33 -37.30 -18.02
N LEU A 224 23.96 -36.12 -18.07
CA LEU A 224 24.50 -35.56 -19.31
C LEU A 224 25.59 -36.45 -19.92
N GLU A 225 26.51 -37.01 -19.13
CA GLU A 225 27.59 -37.89 -19.64
C GLU A 225 27.02 -39.09 -20.35
N GLN A 226 26.06 -39.79 -19.74
CA GLN A 226 25.39 -40.95 -20.33
C GLN A 226 24.55 -40.60 -21.56
N ILE A 227 23.94 -39.42 -21.60
CA ILE A 227 23.24 -38.90 -22.78
C ILE A 227 24.22 -38.74 -23.95
N ILE A 228 25.40 -38.20 -23.68
CA ILE A 228 26.44 -38.03 -24.70
C ILE A 228 27.00 -39.37 -25.16
N GLU A 229 27.24 -40.33 -24.28
CA GLU A 229 27.67 -41.69 -24.62
C GLU A 229 26.68 -42.41 -25.52
N HIS A 230 25.39 -42.19 -25.35
CA HIS A 230 24.30 -42.80 -26.13
C HIS A 230 23.73 -41.85 -27.19
N ALA A 231 24.43 -40.76 -27.53
CA ALA A 231 23.92 -39.76 -28.47
C ALA A 231 23.59 -40.33 -29.85
N ASP A 232 24.26 -41.40 -30.30
CA ASP A 232 23.99 -42.08 -31.56
C ASP A 232 22.71 -42.93 -31.55
N GLU A 233 22.23 -43.31 -30.38
CA GLU A 233 20.96 -44.03 -30.19
C GLU A 233 19.75 -43.12 -30.21
N ILE A 234 19.95 -41.79 -29.99
CA ILE A 234 18.88 -40.82 -29.98
C ILE A 234 18.48 -40.45 -31.41
N SER A 235 17.34 -40.96 -31.83
CA SER A 235 16.85 -40.78 -33.19
C SER A 235 16.15 -39.43 -33.43
N GLY A 236 16.09 -39.01 -34.68
CA GLY A 236 15.36 -37.83 -35.15
C GLY A 236 16.14 -36.53 -35.02
N LYS A 237 15.51 -35.43 -35.47
CA LYS A 237 16.16 -34.10 -35.57
C LYS A 237 16.80 -33.57 -34.28
N LYS A 238 16.28 -33.94 -33.13
CA LYS A 238 16.83 -33.52 -31.84
C LYS A 238 18.08 -34.30 -31.44
N GLY A 239 18.15 -35.59 -31.79
CA GLY A 239 19.35 -36.39 -31.62
C GLY A 239 20.46 -35.95 -32.59
N GLU A 240 20.13 -35.55 -33.80
CA GLU A 240 21.06 -34.93 -34.75
C GLU A 240 21.60 -33.61 -34.17
N ALA A 241 20.69 -32.74 -33.72
CA ALA A 241 21.07 -31.48 -33.08
C ALA A 241 21.94 -31.67 -31.82
N LEU A 242 21.69 -32.70 -31.01
CA LEU A 242 22.55 -33.02 -29.85
C LEU A 242 23.96 -33.38 -30.31
N ARG A 243 24.11 -34.30 -31.27
CA ARG A 243 25.41 -34.73 -31.79
C ARG A 243 26.24 -33.57 -32.37
N GLU A 244 25.57 -32.63 -33.05
CA GLU A 244 26.23 -31.44 -33.59
C GLU A 244 26.65 -30.43 -32.50
N ASN A 245 26.08 -30.51 -31.31
CA ASN A 245 26.29 -29.53 -30.22
C ASN A 245 26.92 -30.15 -28.95
N ILE A 246 27.48 -31.35 -28.99
CA ILE A 246 28.05 -32.04 -27.82
C ILE A 246 29.08 -31.16 -27.10
N GLU A 247 30.03 -30.56 -27.82
CA GLU A 247 31.08 -29.72 -27.19
C GLU A 247 30.48 -28.44 -26.56
N GLN A 248 29.46 -27.87 -27.20
CA GLN A 248 28.77 -26.71 -26.63
C GLN A 248 28.02 -27.10 -25.35
N VAL A 249 27.36 -28.24 -25.30
CA VAL A 249 26.64 -28.69 -24.10
C VAL A 249 27.59 -29.01 -22.94
N LYS A 250 28.77 -29.61 -23.23
CA LYS A 250 29.82 -29.81 -22.22
C LYS A 250 30.32 -28.45 -21.66
N LEU A 251 30.53 -27.48 -22.54
CA LEU A 251 30.92 -26.13 -22.15
C LEU A 251 29.85 -25.49 -21.29
N ASN A 252 28.56 -25.57 -21.71
CA ASN A 252 27.43 -25.07 -20.94
C ASN A 252 27.40 -25.65 -19.53
N ARG A 253 27.57 -26.97 -19.41
CA ARG A 253 27.59 -27.66 -18.11
C ARG A 253 28.71 -27.15 -17.21
N SER A 254 29.87 -26.84 -17.78
CA SER A 254 31.02 -26.28 -17.05
C SER A 254 30.77 -24.82 -16.66
N VAL A 255 30.12 -24.02 -17.50
CA VAL A 255 29.79 -22.62 -17.24
C VAL A 255 28.71 -22.50 -16.15
N ASN A 256 27.69 -23.38 -16.19
CA ASN A 256 26.56 -23.37 -15.23
C ASN A 256 26.92 -23.98 -13.86
N ALA A 257 28.07 -24.62 -13.75
CA ALA A 257 28.51 -25.19 -12.47
C ALA A 257 28.88 -24.08 -11.48
N LEU A 258 28.28 -24.07 -10.31
CA LEU A 258 28.68 -23.17 -9.23
C LEU A 258 29.91 -23.71 -8.51
N VAL A 259 30.84 -22.81 -8.21
CA VAL A 259 31.99 -23.11 -7.36
C VAL A 259 31.51 -23.18 -5.90
N ARG A 260 32.01 -24.20 -5.15
CA ARG A 260 31.49 -24.49 -3.82
C ARG A 260 32.57 -24.58 -2.72
N ASP A 261 33.80 -24.25 -3.08
CA ASP A 261 34.99 -24.45 -2.24
C ASP A 261 35.95 -23.24 -2.25
N LEU A 262 35.37 -22.03 -2.46
CA LEU A 262 36.14 -20.79 -2.41
C LEU A 262 36.68 -20.54 -0.99
N ASP A 263 37.89 -20.09 -0.90
CA ASP A 263 38.41 -19.49 0.35
C ASP A 263 37.78 -18.10 0.53
N LEU A 264 36.77 -17.99 1.38
CA LEU A 264 36.05 -16.74 1.68
C LEU A 264 36.63 -16.01 2.89
N GLY A 265 37.55 -16.62 3.62
CA GLY A 265 38.19 -16.04 4.81
C GLY A 265 37.24 -15.95 6.03
N VAL A 266 36.09 -16.60 5.99
CA VAL A 266 35.10 -16.65 7.08
C VAL A 266 34.63 -18.08 7.33
N SER A 267 34.17 -18.36 8.55
CA SER A 267 33.47 -19.59 8.91
C SER A 267 31.99 -19.30 9.16
N VAL A 268 31.12 -20.32 9.16
CA VAL A 268 29.70 -20.12 9.44
C VAL A 268 29.46 -19.49 10.82
N SER A 269 30.31 -19.82 11.81
CA SER A 269 30.23 -19.24 13.15
C SER A 269 30.54 -17.73 13.20
N ASP A 270 31.19 -17.18 12.18
CA ASP A 270 31.50 -15.75 12.08
C ASP A 270 30.33 -14.94 11.48
N LEU A 271 29.34 -15.63 10.90
CA LEU A 271 28.22 -15.03 10.19
C LEU A 271 27.00 -14.72 11.11
N THR A 272 27.25 -14.53 12.39
CA THR A 272 26.22 -14.11 13.35
C THR A 272 25.81 -12.65 13.13
N PHE A 273 24.63 -12.29 13.62
CA PHE A 273 24.21 -10.89 13.64
C PHE A 273 25.14 -10.08 14.55
N GLY A 274 25.79 -9.07 14.00
CA GLY A 274 26.67 -8.17 14.75
C GLY A 274 25.90 -7.12 15.55
N GLN A 275 26.66 -6.22 16.23
CA GLN A 275 26.03 -5.08 16.90
C GLN A 275 25.57 -4.05 15.86
N VAL A 276 24.34 -3.58 16.00
CA VAL A 276 23.78 -2.52 15.15
C VAL A 276 24.38 -1.18 15.52
N ASP A 277 24.97 -0.49 14.54
CA ASP A 277 25.41 0.91 14.69
C ASP A 277 24.23 1.84 14.38
N ALA A 278 23.47 2.19 15.42
CA ALA A 278 22.30 3.05 15.31
C ALA A 278 22.64 4.45 14.78
N GLY A 279 23.86 4.96 15.02
CA GLY A 279 24.30 6.27 14.54
C GLY A 279 24.53 6.28 13.03
N GLN A 280 25.22 5.28 12.51
CA GLN A 280 25.41 5.13 11.05
C GLN A 280 24.09 4.83 10.33
N LEU A 281 23.19 4.05 10.95
CA LEU A 281 21.86 3.83 10.40
C LEU A 281 21.02 5.11 10.36
N ASP A 282 21.07 5.94 11.42
CA ASP A 282 20.42 7.23 11.43
C ASP A 282 20.87 8.13 10.28
N ASP A 283 22.15 8.22 10.05
CA ASP A 283 22.72 8.96 8.92
C ASP A 283 22.25 8.41 7.57
N LEU A 284 22.24 7.08 7.43
CA LEU A 284 21.81 6.41 6.20
C LEU A 284 20.31 6.50 5.93
N PHE A 285 19.46 6.52 6.97
CA PHE A 285 18.02 6.63 6.81
C PHE A 285 17.53 8.08 6.81
N THR A 286 18.25 9.03 7.42
CA THR A 286 17.89 10.45 7.45
C THR A 286 18.28 11.17 6.16
N LYS A 287 19.47 10.92 5.61
CA LYS A 287 19.92 11.54 4.36
C LYS A 287 19.10 11.16 3.13
N PRO A 288 18.69 9.88 2.95
CA PRO A 288 17.79 9.45 1.87
C PRO A 288 16.30 9.64 2.17
N GLU A 289 15.94 10.33 3.26
CA GLU A 289 14.54 10.59 3.64
C GLU A 289 13.70 9.31 3.82
N PHE A 290 14.33 8.21 4.26
CA PHE A 290 13.61 6.99 4.62
C PHE A 290 12.71 7.27 5.83
N GLY A 291 11.43 6.91 5.73
CA GLY A 291 10.49 7.06 6.83
C GLY A 291 10.93 6.28 8.07
N VAL A 292 10.64 6.84 9.25
CA VAL A 292 10.96 6.26 10.57
C VAL A 292 10.51 4.80 10.71
N ARG A 293 9.44 4.42 10.02
CA ARG A 293 8.88 3.06 10.00
C ARG A 293 9.87 2.02 9.45
N THR A 294 10.52 2.29 8.32
CA THR A 294 11.48 1.34 7.74
C THR A 294 12.68 1.18 8.65
N LYS A 295 13.19 2.27 9.22
CA LYS A 295 14.25 2.27 10.20
C LYS A 295 13.88 1.42 11.42
N ASN A 296 12.73 1.69 12.05
CA ASN A 296 12.27 0.98 13.25
C ASN A 296 12.03 -0.51 12.99
N ARG A 297 11.46 -0.86 11.83
CA ARG A 297 11.28 -2.25 11.44
C ARG A 297 12.62 -2.96 11.28
N VAL A 298 13.58 -2.37 10.58
CA VAL A 298 14.92 -2.91 10.39
C VAL A 298 15.62 -3.06 11.74
N LEU A 299 15.58 -2.03 12.59
CA LEU A 299 16.14 -2.09 13.94
C LEU A 299 15.51 -3.19 14.79
N LYS A 300 14.18 -3.37 14.72
CA LYS A 300 13.47 -4.44 15.45
C LYS A 300 13.94 -5.82 14.99
N THR A 301 14.01 -6.07 13.68
CA THR A 301 14.43 -7.34 13.11
C THR A 301 15.86 -7.69 13.51
N PHE A 302 16.79 -6.72 13.49
CA PHE A 302 18.20 -6.97 13.77
C PHE A 302 18.61 -6.84 15.25
N ASN A 303 17.77 -6.24 16.11
CA ASN A 303 18.00 -6.20 17.56
C ASN A 303 17.35 -7.38 18.30
N ALA A 304 16.81 -8.38 17.61
CA ALA A 304 16.08 -9.51 18.21
C ALA A 304 16.96 -10.46 19.05
N ASP A 305 18.30 -10.34 19.02
CA ASP A 305 19.22 -11.13 19.83
C ASP A 305 19.51 -10.48 21.21
N LYS A 306 18.49 -10.25 22.01
CA LYS A 306 18.68 -10.30 23.45
C LYS A 306 18.10 -11.64 23.95
N PRO A 307 18.84 -12.37 24.84
CA PRO A 307 18.39 -13.66 25.32
C PRO A 307 17.00 -13.51 25.89
N SER A 308 16.17 -14.49 25.61
CA SER A 308 14.80 -14.66 26.08
C SER A 308 14.72 -14.60 27.62
N GLY A 309 14.69 -13.42 28.13
CA GLY A 309 14.24 -13.04 29.43
C GLY A 309 13.24 -11.93 29.20
N ASP A 310 12.01 -12.24 29.34
CA ASP A 310 10.84 -11.41 29.09
C ASP A 310 10.54 -11.17 27.60
N VAL A 311 9.60 -11.93 27.08
CA VAL A 311 8.63 -11.45 26.12
C VAL A 311 8.36 -10.01 26.56
N HIS A 312 8.84 -9.00 25.78
CA HIS A 312 8.27 -7.68 25.88
C HIS A 312 6.80 -7.88 25.49
N GLU A 313 5.98 -8.22 26.48
CA GLU A 313 4.64 -7.69 26.49
C GLU A 313 4.75 -6.30 25.90
N SER A 314 4.02 -6.07 24.78
CA SER A 314 3.72 -4.74 24.27
C SER A 314 3.82 -3.78 25.44
N SER A 315 4.82 -2.89 25.43
CA SER A 315 5.04 -1.96 26.54
C SER A 315 3.66 -1.52 26.96
N LYS A 316 3.22 -1.96 28.17
CA LYS A 316 1.84 -1.74 28.60
C LYS A 316 1.64 -0.26 28.37
N LEU A 317 0.79 0.07 27.40
CA LEU A 317 0.34 1.42 27.20
C LEU A 317 -0.11 1.84 28.59
N GLY A 318 0.53 2.82 29.20
CA GLY A 318 0.12 3.28 30.51
C GLY A 318 -1.30 3.82 30.38
N LEU A 319 -2.28 2.90 30.41
CA LEU A 319 -3.68 3.26 30.23
C LEU A 319 -4.07 4.17 31.40
N PRO A 320 -4.80 5.26 31.13
CA PRO A 320 -5.32 6.13 32.15
C PRO A 320 -6.20 5.35 33.14
N HIS A 321 -6.26 5.80 34.37
CA HIS A 321 -7.29 5.36 35.31
C HIS A 321 -8.64 5.91 34.87
N VAL A 322 -9.66 5.06 34.74
CA VAL A 322 -10.99 5.45 34.22
C VAL A 322 -12.02 5.44 35.33
N GLU A 323 -12.83 6.48 35.37
CA GLU A 323 -14.05 6.56 36.18
C GLU A 323 -15.28 6.66 35.27
N ASP A 324 -16.28 5.80 35.48
CA ASP A 324 -17.58 5.90 34.81
C ASP A 324 -18.40 7.00 35.47
N VAL A 325 -18.72 8.04 34.73
CA VAL A 325 -19.37 9.23 35.28
C VAL A 325 -20.60 9.60 34.45
N ASN A 326 -21.79 9.43 35.03
CA ASN A 326 -23.07 9.76 34.40
C ASN A 326 -23.81 10.90 35.12
N ASP A 327 -23.16 11.56 36.08
CA ASP A 327 -23.67 12.75 36.78
C ASP A 327 -22.94 14.02 36.28
N PRO A 328 -23.66 14.98 35.66
CA PRO A 328 -23.07 16.23 35.16
C PRO A 328 -22.25 17.00 36.17
N HIS A 329 -22.65 16.98 37.45
CA HIS A 329 -21.96 17.71 38.51
C HIS A 329 -20.60 17.05 38.84
N VAL A 330 -20.52 15.72 38.77
CA VAL A 330 -19.26 14.99 38.96
C VAL A 330 -18.32 15.28 37.79
N VAL A 331 -18.84 15.34 36.54
CA VAL A 331 -18.04 15.76 35.37
C VAL A 331 -17.45 17.14 35.55
N GLU A 332 -18.26 18.12 36.01
CA GLU A 332 -17.78 19.51 36.27
C GLU A 332 -16.67 19.54 37.30
N ILE A 333 -16.80 18.80 38.41
CA ILE A 333 -15.79 18.71 39.47
C ILE A 333 -14.54 18.05 38.93
N TRP A 334 -14.67 16.95 38.19
CA TRP A 334 -13.53 16.23 37.60
C TRP A 334 -12.74 17.14 36.66
N VAL A 335 -13.42 17.85 35.76
CA VAL A 335 -12.82 18.83 34.83
C VAL A 335 -12.08 19.94 35.56
N GLN A 336 -12.68 20.50 36.64
CA GLN A 336 -12.04 21.55 37.43
C GLN A 336 -10.76 21.09 38.13
N ASN A 337 -10.67 19.82 38.50
CA ASN A 337 -9.51 19.25 39.18
C ASN A 337 -8.39 18.85 38.22
N HIS A 338 -8.70 18.44 36.98
CA HIS A 338 -7.73 17.81 36.07
C HIS A 338 -7.35 18.70 34.89
N PHE A 339 -8.22 19.62 34.45
CA PHE A 339 -7.87 20.46 33.31
C PHE A 339 -6.91 21.56 33.72
N PRO A 340 -5.90 21.85 32.89
CA PRO A 340 -4.97 22.93 33.15
C PRO A 340 -5.72 24.27 33.25
N VAL A 341 -5.33 25.12 34.23
CA VAL A 341 -5.89 26.46 34.34
C VAL A 341 -5.51 27.25 33.09
N VAL A 342 -6.46 27.41 32.18
CA VAL A 342 -6.28 28.26 31.00
C VAL A 342 -6.18 29.69 31.54
N GLN A 343 -4.98 30.27 31.49
CA GLN A 343 -4.85 31.73 31.67
C GLN A 343 -5.62 32.36 30.52
N GLU A 344 -6.77 32.95 30.82
CA GLU A 344 -7.55 33.77 29.89
C GLU A 344 -6.66 34.94 29.42
N HIS A 345 -5.94 34.75 28.36
CA HIS A 345 -5.56 35.87 27.51
C HIS A 345 -6.82 36.24 26.73
N LEU A 346 -7.63 37.10 27.35
CA LEU A 346 -8.64 37.89 26.66
C LEU A 346 -7.94 38.68 25.54
N HIS A 347 -7.83 38.08 24.36
CA HIS A 347 -7.64 38.86 23.16
C HIS A 347 -8.95 39.58 22.94
N GLU A 348 -8.93 40.88 23.23
CA GLU A 348 -9.97 41.83 22.85
C GLU A 348 -10.34 41.55 21.39
N ARG A 349 -11.58 41.07 21.17
CA ARG A 349 -12.17 41.08 19.84
C ARG A 349 -12.20 42.53 19.39
N HIS A 350 -11.24 42.91 18.57
CA HIS A 350 -11.41 44.12 17.76
C HIS A 350 -12.64 43.86 16.89
N GLU A 351 -13.71 44.61 17.14
CA GLU A 351 -14.85 44.70 16.25
C GLU A 351 -14.34 45.17 14.89
N ARG A 352 -14.21 44.22 13.96
CA ARG A 352 -13.84 44.53 12.58
C ARG A 352 -14.95 45.33 11.96
N SER A 353 -14.64 46.55 11.57
CA SER A 353 -15.48 47.39 10.73
C SER A 353 -15.79 46.64 9.42
N SER A 354 -17.04 46.65 8.98
CA SER A 354 -17.56 45.91 7.83
C SER A 354 -17.00 46.35 6.45
N ASN A 355 -15.95 47.14 6.38
CA ASN A 355 -15.40 47.71 5.17
C ASN A 355 -13.92 47.37 4.88
N ASP A 356 -13.27 46.58 5.73
CA ASP A 356 -11.89 46.17 5.46
C ASP A 356 -11.87 44.88 4.68
N ILE A 357 -11.42 44.95 3.44
CA ILE A 357 -11.04 43.78 2.63
C ILE A 357 -9.91 43.08 3.41
N PRO A 358 -10.03 41.80 3.77
CA PRO A 358 -8.96 41.14 4.46
C PRO A 358 -7.71 41.11 3.57
N GLU A 359 -6.64 41.77 3.99
CA GLU A 359 -5.31 41.48 3.50
C GLU A 359 -5.03 40.03 3.88
N PHE A 360 -4.85 39.17 2.88
CA PHE A 360 -4.40 37.79 3.03
C PHE A 360 -2.91 37.80 3.43
N GLY A 361 -2.64 38.20 4.66
CA GLY A 361 -1.37 38.01 5.33
C GLY A 361 -1.56 36.97 6.41
N PHE A 362 -1.08 35.74 6.19
CA PHE A 362 -1.00 34.75 7.25
C PHE A 362 0.10 35.17 8.21
N GLU A 363 -0.22 35.90 9.28
CA GLU A 363 0.67 36.00 10.42
C GLU A 363 0.67 34.66 11.16
N ILE A 364 1.64 33.80 10.82
CA ILE A 364 1.95 32.62 11.60
C ILE A 364 2.62 33.11 12.86
N ASP A 365 1.90 33.08 13.99
CA ASP A 365 2.54 33.30 15.33
C ASP A 365 3.50 32.12 15.57
N SER A 366 4.75 32.31 15.18
CA SER A 366 5.83 31.36 15.36
C SER A 366 6.42 31.30 16.77
N SER A 367 5.85 32.03 17.70
CA SER A 367 6.45 32.23 19.06
C SER A 367 6.22 31.07 20.02
N THR A 368 5.21 30.20 19.78
CA THR A 368 4.90 29.04 20.65
C THR A 368 4.89 27.76 19.90
N ARG A 369 5.72 26.78 20.30
CA ARG A 369 5.81 25.46 19.66
C ARG A 369 4.51 24.67 19.86
N CYS A 370 4.10 23.94 18.82
CA CYS A 370 2.97 23.03 18.85
C CYS A 370 3.11 21.99 19.98
N THR A 371 4.31 21.43 20.12
CA THR A 371 4.64 20.43 21.15
C THR A 371 4.33 20.92 22.57
N ASP A 372 4.60 22.19 22.86
CA ASP A 372 4.36 22.77 24.24
C ASP A 372 2.86 22.92 24.51
N LYS A 373 2.06 23.22 23.47
CA LYS A 373 0.60 23.29 23.57
C LYS A 373 -0.02 21.90 23.76
N VAL A 374 0.43 20.91 22.97
CA VAL A 374 -0.09 19.54 23.02
C VAL A 374 0.24 18.85 24.36
N LYS A 375 1.39 19.12 24.98
CA LYS A 375 1.71 18.62 26.33
C LYS A 375 0.77 19.10 27.45
N GLN A 376 0.05 20.19 27.23
CA GLN A 376 -0.94 20.74 28.16
C GLN A 376 -2.38 20.46 27.68
N SER A 377 -2.57 19.56 26.74
CA SER A 377 -3.87 19.25 26.17
C SER A 377 -4.57 18.10 26.89
N TRP A 378 -5.83 17.94 26.57
CA TRP A 378 -6.66 16.83 26.94
C TRP A 378 -7.21 16.15 25.68
N THR A 379 -7.50 14.87 25.75
CA THR A 379 -7.92 14.05 24.62
C THR A 379 -9.40 13.75 24.69
N LEU A 380 -10.08 13.90 23.56
CA LEU A 380 -11.47 13.51 23.34
C LEU A 380 -11.50 12.32 22.38
N TYR A 381 -12.22 11.27 22.77
CA TYR A 381 -12.58 10.17 21.90
C TYR A 381 -14.06 9.83 22.04
N ALA A 382 -14.78 9.74 20.92
CA ALA A 382 -16.18 9.41 20.86
C ALA A 382 -16.38 8.12 20.04
N GLU A 383 -17.22 7.22 20.55
CA GLU A 383 -17.55 5.96 19.91
C GLU A 383 -18.99 6.00 19.40
N GLY A 384 -19.24 5.41 18.22
CA GLY A 384 -20.55 5.37 17.62
C GLY A 384 -20.52 5.35 16.09
N THR A 385 -21.64 5.59 15.46
CA THR A 385 -21.75 5.74 14.00
C THR A 385 -21.62 7.21 13.63
N SER A 386 -20.56 7.59 12.91
CA SER A 386 -20.30 8.98 12.53
C SER A 386 -20.79 9.37 11.14
N LYS A 387 -21.53 8.47 10.44
CA LYS A 387 -22.03 8.73 9.09
C LYS A 387 -22.91 9.97 9.06
N PRO A 388 -22.63 10.96 8.19
CA PRO A 388 -23.43 12.18 8.08
C PRO A 388 -24.92 11.88 7.83
N GLY A 389 -25.81 12.54 8.57
CA GLY A 389 -27.26 12.33 8.50
C GLY A 389 -27.79 11.07 9.22
N GLU A 390 -26.91 10.18 9.67
CA GLU A 390 -27.27 8.94 10.39
C GLU A 390 -26.39 8.75 11.65
N ALA A 391 -25.73 9.80 12.12
CA ALA A 391 -24.81 9.73 13.25
C ALA A 391 -25.51 9.38 14.56
N SER A 392 -24.86 8.56 15.39
CA SER A 392 -25.33 8.22 16.74
C SER A 392 -24.14 7.97 17.66
N LEU A 393 -24.13 8.65 18.82
CA LEU A 393 -23.12 8.52 19.86
C LEU A 393 -23.49 7.40 20.83
N SER A 394 -22.54 6.50 21.12
CA SER A 394 -22.73 5.42 22.11
C SER A 394 -21.97 5.69 23.42
N ALA A 395 -20.72 6.21 23.34
CA ALA A 395 -19.89 6.51 24.49
C ALA A 395 -18.94 7.67 24.17
N LEU A 396 -18.55 8.38 25.22
CA LEU A 396 -17.58 9.47 25.18
C LEU A 396 -16.49 9.24 26.23
N MET A 397 -15.23 9.38 25.83
CA MET A 397 -14.07 9.30 26.71
C MET A 397 -13.33 10.63 26.70
N ILE A 398 -13.03 11.15 27.88
CA ILE A 398 -12.20 12.34 28.09
C ILE A 398 -11.02 11.95 28.94
N ALA A 399 -9.79 12.20 28.46
CA ALA A 399 -8.56 11.83 29.17
C ALA A 399 -7.59 13.00 29.28
N VAL A 400 -6.91 13.11 30.42
CA VAL A 400 -5.85 14.09 30.68
C VAL A 400 -4.87 13.53 31.72
N HIS A 401 -3.56 13.62 31.45
CA HIS A 401 -2.48 13.31 32.40
C HIS A 401 -2.60 11.93 33.13
N GLY A 402 -3.06 10.89 32.43
CA GLY A 402 -3.17 9.55 33.00
C GLY A 402 -4.48 9.27 33.75
N GLU A 403 -5.41 10.19 33.76
CA GLU A 403 -6.76 10.04 34.29
C GLU A 403 -7.78 10.20 33.19
N ALA A 404 -8.88 9.45 33.22
CA ALA A 404 -9.95 9.51 32.24
C ALA A 404 -11.34 9.38 32.88
N ILE A 405 -12.34 9.96 32.23
CA ILE A 405 -13.75 9.71 32.51
C ILE A 405 -14.43 9.16 31.26
N ARG A 406 -15.34 8.21 31.48
CA ARG A 406 -16.26 7.66 30.47
C ARG A 406 -17.67 8.14 30.75
N ILE A 407 -18.38 8.56 29.70
CA ILE A 407 -19.76 9.01 29.74
C ILE A 407 -20.53 8.24 28.68
N ASP A 408 -21.63 7.58 29.07
CA ASP A 408 -22.49 6.81 28.16
C ASP A 408 -23.98 7.15 28.32
N VAL A 409 -24.32 8.02 29.28
CA VAL A 409 -25.68 8.51 29.51
C VAL A 409 -25.76 10.01 29.17
N PHE A 410 -26.49 10.34 28.10
CA PHE A 410 -26.59 11.71 27.59
C PHE A 410 -27.95 12.34 27.93
N SER A 411 -28.17 12.60 29.21
CA SER A 411 -29.33 13.36 29.65
C SER A 411 -29.27 14.82 29.17
N PRO A 412 -30.39 15.56 29.09
CA PRO A 412 -30.37 16.99 28.71
C PRO A 412 -29.41 17.85 29.56
N ASP A 413 -29.26 17.55 30.87
CA ASP A 413 -28.34 18.24 31.76
C ASP A 413 -26.88 17.89 31.44
N MET A 414 -26.61 16.62 31.07
CA MET A 414 -25.27 16.18 30.59
C MET A 414 -24.90 16.87 29.29
N VAL A 415 -25.80 16.95 28.33
CA VAL A 415 -25.59 17.66 27.06
C VAL A 415 -25.21 19.11 27.29
N GLN A 416 -25.92 19.82 28.20
CA GLN A 416 -25.57 21.20 28.57
C GLN A 416 -24.21 21.28 29.29
N CYS A 417 -23.90 20.31 30.14
CA CYS A 417 -22.59 20.25 30.82
C CYS A 417 -21.47 20.09 29.79
N LEU A 418 -21.61 19.14 28.84
CA LEU A 418 -20.63 18.89 27.76
C LEU A 418 -20.45 20.14 26.87
N GLN A 419 -21.55 20.83 26.51
CA GLN A 419 -21.45 22.05 25.70
C GLN A 419 -20.63 23.13 26.43
N ARG A 420 -20.91 23.39 27.74
CA ARG A 420 -20.11 24.36 28.52
C ARG A 420 -18.65 23.94 28.62
N LEU A 421 -18.36 22.67 28.75
CA LEU A 421 -17.00 22.14 28.81
C LEU A 421 -16.26 22.42 27.50
N PHE A 422 -16.85 22.05 26.37
CA PHE A 422 -16.22 22.24 25.07
C PHE A 422 -16.07 23.72 24.71
N ASP A 423 -17.07 24.54 24.93
CA ASP A 423 -16.99 25.99 24.71
C ASP A 423 -15.80 26.64 25.50
N ARG A 424 -15.53 26.14 26.69
CA ARG A 424 -14.48 26.68 27.53
C ARG A 424 -13.10 26.12 27.23
N TYR A 425 -12.97 24.84 26.96
CA TYR A 425 -11.67 24.14 26.94
C TYR A 425 -11.24 23.59 25.54
N HIS A 426 -11.98 23.86 24.46
CA HIS A 426 -11.65 23.36 23.13
C HIS A 426 -10.25 23.77 22.64
N HIS A 427 -9.73 24.91 23.08
CA HIS A 427 -8.40 25.42 22.70
C HIS A 427 -7.23 24.52 23.15
N SER A 428 -7.48 23.58 24.04
CA SER A 428 -6.53 22.54 24.46
C SER A 428 -7.01 21.13 24.18
N MET A 429 -8.03 20.96 23.34
CA MET A 429 -8.60 19.67 22.96
C MET A 429 -7.82 19.02 21.83
N VAL A 430 -7.54 17.73 21.96
CA VAL A 430 -6.95 16.88 20.92
C VAL A 430 -7.96 15.81 20.51
N VAL A 431 -8.10 15.60 19.20
CA VAL A 431 -9.00 14.59 18.62
C VAL A 431 -8.29 13.79 17.53
N HIS A 432 -8.90 12.68 17.09
CA HIS A 432 -8.55 11.97 15.85
C HIS A 432 -9.75 11.98 14.92
N GLY A 433 -9.72 12.83 13.90
CA GLY A 433 -10.86 13.02 13.00
C GLY A 433 -11.93 13.93 13.60
N TYR A 434 -11.74 15.24 13.51
CA TYR A 434 -12.66 16.24 14.04
C TYR A 434 -14.09 16.07 13.51
N LYS A 435 -14.26 15.86 12.21
CA LYS A 435 -15.60 15.76 11.59
C LYS A 435 -16.40 14.59 12.13
N GLU A 436 -15.77 13.44 12.29
CA GLU A 436 -16.37 12.24 12.84
C GLU A 436 -16.88 12.49 14.26
N HIS A 437 -16.08 13.13 15.11
CA HIS A 437 -16.46 13.50 16.47
C HIS A 437 -17.57 14.56 16.50
N ALA A 438 -17.52 15.53 15.57
CA ALA A 438 -18.53 16.57 15.47
C ALA A 438 -19.91 16.00 15.04
N HIS A 439 -19.93 15.01 14.13
CA HIS A 439 -21.17 14.30 13.78
C HIS A 439 -21.73 13.49 14.96
N LEU A 440 -20.85 12.76 15.68
CA LEU A 440 -21.27 11.98 16.85
C LEU A 440 -21.88 12.87 17.93
N LEU A 441 -21.22 13.94 18.32
CA LEU A 441 -21.69 14.88 19.33
C LEU A 441 -22.91 15.67 18.86
N GLY A 442 -22.97 16.03 17.58
CA GLY A 442 -24.12 16.66 16.95
C GLY A 442 -25.39 15.82 17.04
N SER A 443 -25.26 14.47 17.06
CA SER A 443 -26.41 13.56 17.19
C SER A 443 -27.15 13.67 18.52
N ILE A 444 -26.47 14.17 19.56
CA ILE A 444 -27.06 14.43 20.87
C ILE A 444 -27.31 15.94 21.12
N GLY A 445 -27.07 16.79 20.11
CA GLY A 445 -27.29 18.24 20.19
C GLY A 445 -26.13 19.04 20.78
N VAL A 446 -24.92 18.48 20.85
CA VAL A 446 -23.70 19.16 21.26
C VAL A 446 -22.94 19.65 20.03
N GLU A 447 -22.65 20.95 19.96
CA GLU A 447 -21.78 21.54 18.94
C GLU A 447 -20.32 21.44 19.38
N LEU A 448 -19.49 20.78 18.59
CA LEU A 448 -18.06 20.61 18.87
C LEU A 448 -17.27 21.76 18.25
N PRO A 449 -16.65 22.66 19.06
CA PRO A 449 -15.81 23.73 18.54
C PRO A 449 -14.50 23.19 17.92
N GLU A 450 -13.80 24.05 17.18
CA GLU A 450 -12.50 23.72 16.59
C GLU A 450 -11.48 23.28 17.66
N PRO A 451 -10.84 22.10 17.53
CA PRO A 451 -9.87 21.63 18.49
C PRO A 451 -8.53 22.35 18.36
N LEU A 452 -7.66 22.16 19.35
CA LEU A 452 -6.25 22.54 19.24
C LEU A 452 -5.56 21.75 18.13
N PHE A 453 -5.83 20.43 18.09
CA PHE A 453 -5.07 19.49 17.25
C PHE A 453 -5.94 18.31 16.81
N ASP A 454 -5.82 17.95 15.55
CA ASP A 454 -6.41 16.74 14.97
C ASP A 454 -5.31 15.82 14.46
N THR A 455 -5.18 14.64 15.06
CA THR A 455 -4.11 13.69 14.71
C THR A 455 -4.29 13.05 13.35
N LYS A 456 -5.52 12.95 12.80
CA LYS A 456 -5.77 12.45 11.43
C LYS A 456 -5.25 13.45 10.39
N LEU A 457 -5.57 14.73 10.54
CA LEU A 457 -5.08 15.80 9.66
C LEU A 457 -3.58 16.03 9.82
N ALA A 458 -3.06 16.01 11.05
CA ALA A 458 -1.63 16.13 11.30
C ALA A 458 -0.83 14.96 10.66
N GLY A 459 -1.33 13.73 10.74
CA GLY A 459 -0.74 12.56 10.12
C GLY A 459 -0.67 12.70 8.59
N TYR A 460 -1.72 13.22 7.98
CA TYR A 460 -1.75 13.54 6.56
C TYR A 460 -0.70 14.60 6.17
N LEU A 461 -0.58 15.69 6.92
CA LEU A 461 0.44 16.71 6.66
C LEU A 461 1.87 16.16 6.79
N VAL A 462 2.09 15.26 7.76
CA VAL A 462 3.40 14.62 7.96
C VAL A 462 3.72 13.62 6.85
N HIS A 463 2.72 12.86 6.37
CA HIS A 463 2.92 11.83 5.35
C HIS A 463 1.73 11.76 4.39
N PRO A 464 1.64 12.66 3.39
CA PRO A 464 0.49 12.77 2.49
C PRO A 464 0.22 11.53 1.63
N ASP A 465 1.25 10.72 1.34
CA ASP A 465 1.13 9.48 0.56
C ASP A 465 0.66 8.28 1.39
N PHE A 466 0.57 8.44 2.71
CA PHE A 466 0.08 7.41 3.61
C PHE A 466 -1.36 7.72 4.01
N HIS A 467 -2.27 6.84 3.60
CA HIS A 467 -3.67 6.90 4.01
C HIS A 467 -3.94 5.87 5.10
N ALA A 468 -4.34 6.36 6.27
CA ALA A 468 -4.80 5.53 7.38
C ALA A 468 -6.33 5.52 7.38
N ASP A 469 -6.93 4.35 7.14
CA ASP A 469 -8.38 4.17 7.23
C ASP A 469 -8.86 4.15 8.69
N THR A 470 -7.98 3.75 9.63
CA THR A 470 -8.30 3.61 11.04
C THR A 470 -7.20 4.19 11.94
N LEU A 471 -7.57 4.50 13.19
CA LEU A 471 -6.65 4.96 14.23
C LEU A 471 -5.53 3.93 14.49
N GLU A 472 -5.85 2.64 14.45
CA GLU A 472 -4.89 1.55 14.64
C GLU A 472 -3.83 1.53 13.53
N GLN A 473 -4.23 1.82 12.28
CA GLN A 473 -3.28 1.95 11.17
C GLN A 473 -2.38 3.18 11.36
N ALA A 474 -2.92 4.30 11.84
CA ALA A 474 -2.13 5.48 12.16
C ALA A 474 -1.16 5.20 13.32
N ALA A 475 -1.59 4.50 14.38
CA ALA A 475 -0.76 4.10 15.51
C ALA A 475 0.37 3.15 15.05
N ALA A 476 0.07 2.18 14.22
CA ALA A 476 1.07 1.27 13.66
C ALA A 476 2.08 1.99 12.77
N HIS A 477 1.63 3.00 11.99
CA HIS A 477 2.50 3.74 11.09
C HIS A 477 3.42 4.72 11.80
N PHE A 478 2.87 5.53 12.71
CA PHE A 478 3.60 6.64 13.32
C PHE A 478 4.28 6.26 14.65
N LEU A 479 3.71 5.31 15.41
CA LEU A 479 4.17 4.94 16.76
C LEU A 479 4.74 3.53 16.84
N ASP A 480 4.63 2.70 15.79
CA ASP A 480 4.96 1.26 15.78
C ASP A 480 4.14 0.47 16.85
N LEU A 481 2.93 0.95 17.17
CA LEU A 481 2.01 0.28 18.08
C LEU A 481 1.03 -0.58 17.28
N HIS A 482 1.13 -1.89 17.44
CA HIS A 482 0.21 -2.85 16.84
C HIS A 482 -0.85 -3.24 17.85
N ILE A 483 -2.08 -2.85 17.57
CA ILE A 483 -3.25 -3.21 18.35
C ILE A 483 -4.05 -4.20 17.50
N GLU A 484 -4.37 -5.35 18.06
CA GLU A 484 -5.29 -6.27 17.40
C GLU A 484 -6.67 -5.61 17.38
N ALA A 485 -7.04 -5.07 16.22
CA ALA A 485 -8.43 -4.74 15.96
C ALA A 485 -9.20 -6.06 16.04
N GLN A 486 -10.00 -6.24 17.08
CA GLN A 486 -10.98 -7.33 17.06
C GLN A 486 -11.84 -7.09 15.82
N ALA A 487 -11.77 -8.03 14.87
CA ALA A 487 -12.61 -8.01 13.69
C ALA A 487 -14.04 -7.80 14.16
N GLU A 488 -14.69 -6.73 13.67
CA GLU A 488 -16.13 -6.57 13.80
C GLU A 488 -16.74 -7.89 13.32
N ALA A 489 -17.24 -8.68 14.26
CA ALA A 489 -17.99 -9.87 13.94
C ALA A 489 -19.18 -9.38 13.14
N ALA A 490 -19.10 -9.59 11.82
CA ALA A 490 -20.24 -9.39 10.93
C ALA A 490 -21.43 -10.10 11.57
N THR A 491 -22.36 -9.33 12.08
CA THR A 491 -23.60 -9.79 12.68
C THR A 491 -24.45 -10.46 11.61
N GLN A 492 -24.09 -11.71 11.29
CA GLN A 492 -25.08 -12.66 10.77
C GLN A 492 -25.79 -13.24 11.99
N GLY A 493 -27.05 -12.87 12.11
CA GLY A 493 -27.89 -13.16 13.26
C GLY A 493 -27.87 -14.64 13.68
N THR A 494 -27.25 -14.87 14.81
CA THR A 494 -27.60 -15.96 15.72
C THR A 494 -27.89 -15.31 17.06
N LEU A 495 -29.14 -15.44 17.49
CA LEU A 495 -29.60 -15.08 18.81
C LEU A 495 -29.01 -16.10 19.81
N ASP A 496 -27.85 -15.80 20.34
CA ASP A 496 -27.33 -16.46 21.55
C ASP A 496 -27.53 -15.54 22.75
N PHE A 497 -28.31 -16.03 23.69
CA PHE A 497 -28.79 -15.32 24.87
C PHE A 497 -27.92 -15.57 26.11
N ASP A 498 -26.63 -15.84 26.00
CA ASP A 498 -25.76 -16.02 27.15
C ASP A 498 -24.39 -15.34 26.90
N GLU A 499 -24.07 -14.38 27.76
CA GLU A 499 -22.86 -13.63 28.08
C GLU A 499 -22.83 -12.13 27.67
N PRO A 500 -23.56 -11.24 28.40
CA PRO A 500 -23.46 -9.80 28.21
C PRO A 500 -22.25 -9.13 28.91
N GLU A 501 -21.68 -9.72 29.99
CA GLU A 501 -20.72 -9.00 30.84
C GLU A 501 -19.26 -9.02 30.35
N GLU A 502 -18.83 -10.01 29.55
CA GLU A 502 -17.45 -10.05 29.03
C GLU A 502 -17.22 -9.17 27.79
N ASN A 503 -18.26 -8.89 27.01
CA ASN A 503 -18.14 -8.05 25.82
C ASN A 503 -18.09 -6.56 26.15
N ASP A 504 -18.78 -6.09 27.17
CA ASP A 504 -18.78 -4.66 27.56
C ASP A 504 -17.43 -4.25 28.12
N SER A 505 -16.81 -5.04 28.99
CA SER A 505 -15.50 -4.73 29.56
C SER A 505 -14.37 -4.68 28.51
N LYS A 506 -14.42 -5.51 27.47
CA LYS A 506 -13.44 -5.49 26.36
C LYS A 506 -13.61 -4.27 25.47
N ASN A 507 -14.85 -3.84 25.27
CA ASN A 507 -15.14 -2.65 24.47
C ASN A 507 -14.64 -1.39 25.20
N ASP A 508 -14.81 -1.32 26.50
CA ASP A 508 -14.33 -0.22 27.33
C ASP A 508 -12.80 -0.10 27.33
N GLU A 509 -12.09 -1.22 27.43
CA GLU A 509 -10.63 -1.26 27.32
C GLU A 509 -10.15 -0.80 25.94
N LEU A 510 -10.89 -1.13 24.88
CA LEU A 510 -10.58 -0.69 23.52
C LEU A 510 -10.76 0.82 23.35
N ILE A 511 -11.86 1.41 23.85
CA ILE A 511 -12.11 2.86 23.80
C ILE A 511 -11.02 3.60 24.57
N LEU A 512 -10.64 3.10 25.74
CA LEU A 512 -9.57 3.66 26.55
C LEU A 512 -8.22 3.61 25.83
N THR A 513 -7.90 2.46 25.23
CA THR A 513 -6.69 2.27 24.43
C THR A 513 -6.65 3.26 23.27
N ARG A 514 -7.74 3.41 22.52
CA ARG A 514 -7.85 4.39 21.43
C ARG A 514 -7.64 5.83 21.92
N THR A 515 -8.23 6.17 23.05
CA THR A 515 -8.06 7.51 23.65
C THR A 515 -6.60 7.79 24.01
N ALA A 516 -5.91 6.83 24.62
CA ALA A 516 -4.49 6.96 24.95
C ALA A 516 -3.61 7.10 23.69
N ILE A 517 -3.93 6.37 22.64
CA ILE A 517 -3.22 6.44 21.35
C ILE A 517 -3.36 7.83 20.72
N VAL A 518 -4.54 8.42 20.76
CA VAL A 518 -4.75 9.78 20.21
C VAL A 518 -3.81 10.78 20.91
N GLY A 519 -3.65 10.69 22.22
CA GLY A 519 -2.70 11.53 22.98
C GLY A 519 -1.24 11.33 22.54
N LEU A 520 -0.80 10.06 22.42
CA LEU A 520 0.56 9.72 21.98
C LEU A 520 0.84 10.16 20.53
N LEU A 521 -0.14 9.96 19.62
CA LEU A 521 -0.05 10.44 18.24
C LEU A 521 0.09 11.95 18.19
N ALA A 522 -0.66 12.67 19.03
CA ALA A 522 -0.59 14.12 19.07
C ALA A 522 0.79 14.61 19.50
N GLU A 523 1.40 14.03 20.54
CA GLU A 523 2.75 14.39 20.97
C GLU A 523 3.79 14.14 19.89
N TYR A 524 3.74 12.96 19.24
CA TYR A 524 4.67 12.60 18.18
C TYR A 524 4.52 13.53 16.97
N LEU A 525 3.29 13.68 16.45
CA LEU A 525 3.01 14.47 15.24
C LEU A 525 3.28 15.96 15.46
N ALA A 526 2.97 16.50 16.65
CA ALA A 526 3.32 17.88 17.01
C ALA A 526 4.84 18.13 16.92
N GLY A 527 5.65 17.18 17.39
CA GLY A 527 7.11 17.27 17.28
C GLY A 527 7.62 17.26 15.84
N VAL A 528 6.95 16.55 14.94
CA VAL A 528 7.29 16.54 13.51
C VAL A 528 6.84 17.84 12.83
N LEU A 529 5.61 18.30 13.11
CA LEU A 529 5.07 19.55 12.54
C LEU A 529 5.90 20.77 12.96
N ASP A 530 6.38 20.82 14.24
CA ASP A 530 7.28 21.88 14.68
C ASP A 530 8.60 21.90 13.90
N LYS A 531 9.21 20.72 13.63
CA LYS A 531 10.44 20.60 12.86
C LYS A 531 10.27 21.00 11.40
N ARG A 532 9.07 20.83 10.84
CA ARG A 532 8.73 21.13 9.44
C ARG A 532 8.07 22.50 9.26
N GLU A 533 7.83 23.24 10.35
CA GLU A 533 7.12 24.52 10.37
C GLU A 533 5.70 24.43 9.75
N GLN A 534 5.05 23.28 9.93
CA GLN A 534 3.73 22.97 9.31
C GLN A 534 2.54 23.15 10.28
N PHE A 535 2.76 23.50 11.54
CA PHE A 535 1.66 23.69 12.49
C PHE A 535 0.71 24.82 12.06
N GLY A 536 1.26 25.88 11.46
CA GLY A 536 0.46 26.98 10.89
C GLY A 536 -0.50 26.49 9.79
N LEU A 537 -0.08 25.55 8.95
CA LEU A 537 -0.91 24.95 7.91
C LEU A 537 -2.08 24.15 8.52
N LEU A 538 -1.80 23.31 9.54
CA LEU A 538 -2.83 22.59 10.27
C LEU A 538 -3.88 23.55 10.85
N LYS A 539 -3.42 24.62 11.53
CA LYS A 539 -4.29 25.51 12.31
C LYS A 539 -5.06 26.51 11.43
N SER A 540 -4.43 27.03 10.38
CA SER A 540 -5.02 28.09 9.56
C SER A 540 -5.77 27.59 8.32
N ILE A 541 -5.56 26.36 7.90
CA ILE A 541 -6.18 25.78 6.70
C ILE A 541 -6.93 24.49 7.02
N GLU A 542 -6.24 23.44 7.46
CA GLU A 542 -6.85 22.10 7.54
C GLU A 542 -8.00 21.99 8.54
N LEU A 543 -7.81 22.54 9.76
CA LEU A 543 -8.86 22.54 10.78
C LEU A 543 -10.07 23.40 10.40
N PRO A 544 -9.91 24.67 9.94
CA PRO A 544 -11.03 25.46 9.46
C PRO A 544 -11.76 24.83 8.27
N VAL A 545 -11.04 24.24 7.32
CA VAL A 545 -11.66 23.49 6.21
C VAL A 545 -12.46 22.32 6.72
N SER A 546 -11.95 21.57 7.70
CA SER A 546 -12.67 20.45 8.32
C SER A 546 -14.00 20.90 8.95
N GLN A 547 -14.04 22.07 9.59
CA GLN A 547 -15.30 22.64 10.12
C GLN A 547 -16.30 22.98 9.01
N VAL A 548 -15.84 23.61 7.92
CA VAL A 548 -16.71 23.92 6.78
C VAL A 548 -17.25 22.65 6.17
N LEU A 549 -16.41 21.63 5.97
CA LEU A 549 -16.84 20.35 5.41
C LEU A 549 -17.84 19.63 6.32
N HIS A 550 -17.64 19.65 7.64
CA HIS A 550 -18.62 19.12 8.58
C HIS A 550 -19.99 19.80 8.41
N GLY A 551 -20.03 21.13 8.32
CA GLY A 551 -21.28 21.88 8.08
C GLY A 551 -21.94 21.50 6.74
N MET A 552 -21.13 21.32 5.67
CA MET A 552 -21.64 20.88 4.37
C MET A 552 -22.23 19.46 4.44
N GLU A 553 -21.53 18.54 5.11
CA GLU A 553 -21.98 17.17 5.34
C GLU A 553 -23.27 17.11 6.15
N GLN A 554 -23.39 17.95 7.19
CA GLN A 554 -24.59 18.05 8.04
C GLN A 554 -25.80 18.58 7.26
N VAL A 555 -25.60 19.59 6.41
CA VAL A 555 -26.68 20.16 5.60
C VAL A 555 -27.11 19.22 4.47
N GLY A 556 -26.17 18.54 3.81
CA GLY A 556 -26.45 17.68 2.66
C GLY A 556 -27.01 18.42 1.45
N ALA A 557 -27.31 17.69 0.38
CA ALA A 557 -27.84 18.21 -0.87
C ALA A 557 -29.26 17.68 -1.13
N GLN A 558 -30.23 18.60 -1.31
CA GLN A 558 -31.63 18.22 -1.60
C GLN A 558 -31.76 17.64 -3.00
N VAL A 559 -32.53 16.54 -3.15
CA VAL A 559 -32.80 15.91 -4.43
C VAL A 559 -34.28 15.72 -4.71
N ASP A 560 -34.64 15.78 -5.99
CA ASP A 560 -35.95 15.37 -6.49
C ASP A 560 -35.96 13.85 -6.71
N MET A 561 -36.41 13.12 -5.68
CA MET A 561 -36.47 11.66 -5.70
C MET A 561 -37.39 11.14 -6.84
N THR A 562 -38.49 11.82 -7.14
CA THR A 562 -39.40 11.43 -8.23
C THR A 562 -38.67 11.45 -9.57
N ARG A 563 -37.91 12.49 -9.80
CA ARG A 563 -37.08 12.65 -11.01
C ARG A 563 -35.97 11.61 -11.09
N LEU A 564 -35.27 11.33 -10.01
CA LEU A 564 -34.23 10.27 -9.97
C LEU A 564 -34.82 8.90 -10.31
N VAL A 565 -35.95 8.54 -9.75
CA VAL A 565 -36.64 7.26 -10.04
C VAL A 565 -37.04 7.18 -11.52
N GLN A 566 -37.63 8.25 -12.08
CA GLN A 566 -37.99 8.30 -13.50
C GLN A 566 -36.76 8.13 -14.41
N MET A 567 -35.67 8.83 -14.11
CA MET A 567 -34.40 8.68 -14.87
C MET A 567 -33.87 7.26 -14.81
N ARG A 568 -33.81 6.64 -13.63
CA ARG A 568 -33.37 5.25 -13.46
C ARG A 568 -34.21 4.30 -14.35
N ASP A 569 -35.52 4.43 -14.31
CA ASP A 569 -36.41 3.55 -15.06
C ASP A 569 -36.27 3.75 -16.58
N GLN A 570 -36.10 4.99 -17.04
CA GLN A 570 -35.83 5.29 -18.45
C GLN A 570 -34.45 4.72 -18.89
N LEU A 571 -33.40 4.92 -18.10
CA LEU A 571 -32.08 4.38 -18.38
C LEU A 571 -32.09 2.84 -18.37
N ALA A 572 -32.89 2.21 -17.54
CA ALA A 572 -33.07 0.76 -17.52
C ALA A 572 -33.77 0.26 -18.82
N ALA A 573 -34.78 0.97 -19.27
CA ALA A 573 -35.46 0.65 -20.52
C ALA A 573 -34.54 0.84 -21.74
N ASP A 574 -33.81 1.93 -21.80
CA ASP A 574 -32.84 2.20 -22.87
C ASP A 574 -31.72 1.13 -22.90
N ALA A 575 -31.21 0.72 -21.73
CA ALA A 575 -30.21 -0.33 -21.62
C ALA A 575 -30.73 -1.69 -22.09
N ALA A 576 -32.00 -2.03 -21.74
CA ALA A 576 -32.63 -3.25 -22.19
C ALA A 576 -32.83 -3.26 -23.71
N GLN A 577 -33.27 -2.17 -24.29
CA GLN A 577 -33.42 -2.02 -25.75
C GLN A 577 -32.08 -2.16 -26.47
N ALA A 578 -31.04 -1.53 -25.96
CA ALA A 578 -29.69 -1.63 -26.52
C ALA A 578 -29.14 -3.07 -26.40
N GLN A 579 -29.44 -3.78 -25.31
CA GLN A 579 -29.11 -5.19 -25.14
C GLN A 579 -29.80 -6.09 -26.17
N GLU A 580 -31.11 -5.91 -26.40
CA GLU A 580 -31.85 -6.65 -27.41
C GLU A 580 -31.28 -6.40 -28.82
N THR A 581 -30.96 -5.15 -29.12
CA THR A 581 -30.32 -4.77 -30.39
C THR A 581 -28.96 -5.45 -30.54
N ALA A 582 -28.13 -5.46 -29.50
CA ALA A 582 -26.83 -6.15 -29.52
C ALA A 582 -27.01 -7.67 -29.76
N TRP A 583 -27.95 -8.32 -29.08
CA TRP A 583 -28.26 -9.74 -29.28
C TRP A 583 -28.73 -10.06 -30.69
N GLN A 584 -29.55 -9.19 -31.27
CA GLN A 584 -29.99 -9.33 -32.66
C GLN A 584 -28.81 -9.38 -33.64
N PHE A 585 -27.83 -8.47 -33.48
CA PHE A 585 -26.65 -8.44 -34.33
C PHE A 585 -25.60 -9.49 -33.94
N ALA A 586 -25.53 -9.93 -32.68
CA ALA A 586 -24.73 -11.08 -32.29
C ALA A 586 -25.24 -12.39 -32.92
N GLY A 587 -26.55 -12.53 -33.02
CA GLY A 587 -27.25 -13.76 -33.46
C GLY A 587 -27.57 -14.73 -32.33
N GLU A 588 -27.16 -14.41 -31.11
CA GLU A 588 -27.44 -15.17 -29.87
C GLU A 588 -27.50 -14.26 -28.66
N GLN A 589 -28.14 -14.73 -27.58
CA GLN A 589 -28.15 -14.03 -26.30
C GLN A 589 -26.81 -14.23 -25.58
N VAL A 590 -26.12 -13.14 -25.28
CA VAL A 590 -24.80 -13.15 -24.67
C VAL A 590 -24.72 -12.18 -23.49
N ASN A 591 -23.84 -12.47 -22.55
CA ASN A 591 -23.55 -11.54 -21.49
C ASN A 591 -22.63 -10.42 -22.00
N LEU A 592 -23.20 -9.24 -22.23
CA LEU A 592 -22.49 -8.04 -22.73
C LEU A 592 -21.48 -7.45 -21.73
N GLN A 593 -21.42 -7.97 -20.50
CA GLN A 593 -20.40 -7.62 -19.50
C GLN A 593 -19.26 -8.64 -19.47
N SER A 594 -19.39 -9.81 -20.11
CA SER A 594 -18.37 -10.85 -20.12
C SER A 594 -17.29 -10.58 -21.18
N PRO A 595 -16.05 -10.22 -20.80
CA PRO A 595 -14.98 -10.01 -21.78
C PRO A 595 -14.71 -11.23 -22.65
N LYS A 596 -14.86 -12.45 -22.10
CA LYS A 596 -14.61 -13.71 -22.81
C LYS A 596 -15.65 -13.95 -23.90
N GLN A 597 -16.95 -13.72 -23.62
CA GLN A 597 -18.00 -13.90 -24.63
C GLN A 597 -17.93 -12.82 -25.71
N LEU A 598 -17.62 -11.58 -25.33
CA LEU A 598 -17.42 -10.50 -26.29
C LEU A 598 -16.22 -10.75 -27.23
N GLN A 599 -15.13 -11.30 -26.72
CA GLN A 599 -13.98 -11.63 -27.56
C GLN A 599 -14.33 -12.66 -28.61
N LYS A 600 -15.10 -13.70 -28.25
CA LYS A 600 -15.58 -14.70 -29.21
C LYS A 600 -16.39 -14.03 -30.31
N ILE A 601 -17.41 -13.24 -29.97
CA ILE A 601 -18.26 -12.56 -30.95
C ILE A 601 -17.48 -11.61 -31.84
N LEU A 602 -16.67 -10.73 -31.24
CA LEU A 602 -15.97 -9.68 -31.99
C LEU A 602 -14.87 -10.25 -32.91
N PHE A 603 -14.07 -11.19 -32.41
CA PHE A 603 -12.86 -11.61 -33.10
C PHE A 603 -13.03 -12.95 -33.86
N GLU A 604 -13.91 -13.86 -33.39
CA GLU A 604 -14.16 -15.15 -34.07
C GLU A 604 -15.38 -15.07 -34.99
N ASP A 605 -16.55 -14.62 -34.47
CA ASP A 605 -17.80 -14.68 -35.23
C ASP A 605 -17.96 -13.50 -36.22
N MET A 606 -17.49 -12.31 -35.86
CA MET A 606 -17.51 -11.10 -36.71
C MET A 606 -16.19 -10.87 -37.48
N GLY A 607 -15.13 -11.59 -37.12
CA GLY A 607 -13.83 -11.54 -37.81
C GLY A 607 -13.07 -10.22 -37.66
N LEU A 608 -13.34 -9.44 -36.62
CA LEU A 608 -12.67 -8.16 -36.41
C LEU A 608 -11.21 -8.34 -35.99
N LYS A 609 -10.35 -7.41 -36.35
CA LYS A 609 -8.94 -7.41 -35.91
C LYS A 609 -8.86 -7.20 -34.39
N PRO A 610 -8.18 -8.09 -33.65
CA PRO A 610 -8.12 -7.97 -32.20
C PRO A 610 -7.49 -6.67 -31.71
N THR A 611 -7.93 -6.24 -30.52
CA THR A 611 -7.37 -5.10 -29.76
C THR A 611 -6.03 -5.46 -29.12
N LYS A 612 -5.43 -4.52 -28.38
CA LYS A 612 -4.23 -4.80 -27.59
C LYS A 612 -4.54 -5.85 -26.51
N LYS A 613 -3.57 -6.73 -26.24
CA LYS A 613 -3.66 -7.68 -25.12
C LYS A 613 -3.43 -6.98 -23.78
N THR A 614 -4.17 -7.41 -22.77
CA THR A 614 -3.93 -7.08 -21.37
C THR A 614 -2.68 -7.79 -20.85
N LYS A 615 -2.18 -7.42 -19.68
CA LYS A 615 -1.08 -8.14 -19.00
C LYS A 615 -1.38 -9.63 -18.76
N SER A 616 -2.65 -10.00 -18.65
CA SER A 616 -3.12 -11.40 -18.51
C SER A 616 -3.27 -12.15 -19.84
N GLY A 617 -2.90 -11.54 -20.98
CA GLY A 617 -2.93 -12.19 -22.31
C GLY A 617 -4.28 -12.12 -23.04
N SER A 618 -5.34 -11.62 -22.41
CA SER A 618 -6.67 -11.44 -23.00
C SER A 618 -6.74 -10.14 -23.81
N TYR A 619 -7.58 -10.08 -24.83
CA TYR A 619 -7.80 -8.82 -25.55
C TYR A 619 -8.64 -7.84 -24.75
N THR A 620 -8.26 -6.55 -24.77
CA THR A 620 -9.03 -5.54 -24.05
C THR A 620 -10.37 -5.24 -24.74
N THR A 621 -11.43 -5.15 -23.93
CA THR A 621 -12.80 -4.80 -24.37
C THR A 621 -13.32 -3.59 -23.61
N ASN A 622 -12.43 -2.67 -23.16
CA ASN A 622 -12.85 -1.42 -22.54
C ASN A 622 -13.49 -0.46 -23.58
N ALA A 623 -14.15 0.59 -23.12
CA ALA A 623 -14.89 1.51 -23.97
C ALA A 623 -14.02 2.10 -25.11
N ALA A 624 -12.78 2.54 -24.80
CA ALA A 624 -11.88 3.10 -25.80
C ALA A 624 -11.45 2.09 -26.88
N ALA A 625 -11.21 0.82 -26.47
CA ALA A 625 -10.88 -0.25 -27.41
C ALA A 625 -12.09 -0.62 -28.30
N LEU A 626 -13.29 -0.67 -27.73
CA LEU A 626 -14.53 -0.91 -28.49
C LEU A 626 -14.85 0.23 -29.44
N GLN A 627 -14.65 1.51 -29.04
CA GLN A 627 -14.77 2.67 -29.91
C GLN A 627 -13.78 2.60 -31.07
N THR A 628 -12.53 2.24 -30.80
CA THR A 628 -11.51 2.06 -31.85
C THR A 628 -11.89 0.93 -32.81
N LEU A 629 -12.47 -0.18 -32.32
CA LEU A 629 -12.98 -1.26 -33.15
C LEU A 629 -14.13 -0.79 -34.04
N ARG A 630 -15.08 -0.06 -33.48
CA ARG A 630 -16.20 0.51 -34.19
C ARG A 630 -15.74 1.41 -35.34
N ASP A 631 -14.81 2.30 -35.08
CA ASP A 631 -14.28 3.25 -36.07
C ASP A 631 -13.52 2.55 -37.19
N ARG A 632 -12.93 1.37 -36.92
CA ARG A 632 -12.22 0.56 -37.94
C ARG A 632 -13.13 -0.40 -38.71
N SER A 633 -14.35 -0.58 -38.27
CA SER A 633 -15.31 -1.56 -38.85
C SER A 633 -16.34 -0.89 -39.74
N TYR A 634 -16.05 0.29 -40.29
CA TYR A 634 -16.97 1.09 -41.10
C TYR A 634 -17.52 0.37 -42.35
N ASP A 635 -16.85 -0.69 -42.83
CA ASP A 635 -17.23 -1.53 -43.93
C ASP A 635 -18.03 -2.79 -43.51
N ASN A 636 -18.24 -2.98 -42.20
CA ASN A 636 -19.01 -4.11 -41.65
C ASN A 636 -20.21 -3.61 -40.83
N ASP A 637 -21.35 -3.40 -41.51
CA ASP A 637 -22.57 -2.89 -40.91
C ASP A 637 -23.02 -3.67 -39.69
N ARG A 638 -22.93 -5.00 -39.70
CA ARG A 638 -23.29 -5.87 -38.59
C ARG A 638 -22.43 -5.60 -37.36
N ALA A 639 -21.13 -5.49 -37.55
CA ALA A 639 -20.19 -5.21 -36.46
C ALA A 639 -20.38 -3.78 -35.92
N CYS A 640 -20.62 -2.80 -36.78
CA CYS A 640 -20.94 -1.43 -36.37
C CYS A 640 -22.18 -1.36 -35.50
N GLN A 641 -23.28 -1.96 -35.94
CA GLN A 641 -24.56 -1.99 -35.19
C GLN A 641 -24.41 -2.71 -33.84
N PHE A 642 -23.67 -3.83 -33.81
CA PHE A 642 -23.39 -4.54 -32.56
C PHE A 642 -22.57 -3.67 -31.60
N LEU A 643 -21.48 -3.03 -32.09
CA LEU A 643 -20.60 -2.21 -31.25
C LEU A 643 -21.29 -0.95 -30.75
N ASP A 644 -22.10 -0.29 -31.60
CA ASP A 644 -22.91 0.88 -31.19
C ASP A 644 -23.91 0.48 -30.11
N ALA A 645 -24.62 -0.64 -30.26
CA ALA A 645 -25.57 -1.15 -29.27
C ALA A 645 -24.86 -1.58 -27.96
N LEU A 646 -23.68 -2.22 -28.05
CA LEU A 646 -22.88 -2.62 -26.89
C LEU A 646 -22.37 -1.41 -26.10
N LEU A 647 -21.86 -0.39 -26.79
CA LEU A 647 -21.39 0.85 -26.16
C LEU A 647 -22.56 1.58 -25.48
N MET A 648 -23.70 1.68 -26.17
CA MET A 648 -24.90 2.30 -25.60
C MET A 648 -25.40 1.53 -24.37
N HIS A 649 -25.47 0.20 -24.44
CA HIS A 649 -25.87 -0.63 -23.28
C HIS A 649 -24.98 -0.37 -22.06
N ARG A 650 -23.67 -0.32 -22.27
CA ARG A 650 -22.70 -0.07 -21.18
C ARG A 650 -22.82 1.34 -20.59
N GLU A 651 -22.99 2.34 -21.46
CA GLU A 651 -23.18 3.73 -21.04
C GLU A 651 -24.47 3.89 -20.21
N LYS A 652 -25.61 3.37 -20.71
CA LYS A 652 -26.89 3.47 -20.02
C LYS A 652 -26.88 2.73 -18.68
N ASN A 653 -26.24 1.54 -18.60
CA ASN A 653 -26.08 0.85 -17.33
C ASN A 653 -25.19 1.59 -16.34
N LYS A 654 -24.11 2.22 -16.80
CA LYS A 654 -23.24 3.04 -15.94
C LYS A 654 -24.03 4.23 -15.36
N LEU A 655 -24.78 4.96 -16.19
CA LEU A 655 -25.60 6.08 -15.75
C LEU A 655 -26.72 5.63 -14.80
N LYS A 656 -27.39 4.52 -15.12
CA LYS A 656 -28.39 3.91 -14.25
C LYS A 656 -27.82 3.59 -12.87
N GLN A 657 -26.61 3.05 -12.81
CA GLN A 657 -25.98 2.73 -11.53
C GLN A 657 -25.64 3.99 -10.72
N ILE A 658 -25.19 5.06 -11.39
CA ILE A 658 -24.96 6.35 -10.72
C ILE A 658 -26.29 6.87 -10.12
N VAL A 659 -27.36 6.88 -10.91
CA VAL A 659 -28.69 7.32 -10.41
C VAL A 659 -29.19 6.43 -9.29
N GLN A 660 -29.02 5.11 -9.39
CA GLN A 660 -29.40 4.18 -8.31
C GLN A 660 -28.62 4.46 -7.02
N THR A 661 -27.31 4.69 -7.11
CA THR A 661 -26.49 5.07 -5.96
C THR A 661 -27.01 6.35 -5.28
N LEU A 662 -27.42 7.35 -6.06
CA LEU A 662 -28.00 8.58 -5.51
C LEU A 662 -29.34 8.32 -4.81
N ILE A 663 -30.19 7.46 -5.39
CA ILE A 663 -31.47 7.04 -4.78
C ILE A 663 -31.23 6.34 -3.45
N ASP A 664 -30.30 5.38 -3.44
CA ASP A 664 -29.99 4.57 -2.25
C ASP A 664 -29.34 5.40 -1.13
N ALA A 665 -28.56 6.43 -1.50
CA ALA A 665 -27.90 7.34 -0.58
C ALA A 665 -28.79 8.47 -0.07
N THR A 666 -30.01 8.63 -0.60
CA THR A 666 -30.92 9.67 -0.14
C THR A 666 -31.46 9.32 1.24
N ASN A 667 -31.18 10.15 2.23
CA ASN A 667 -31.67 9.99 3.58
C ASN A 667 -33.24 10.10 3.61
N ARG A 668 -33.86 9.15 4.28
CA ARG A 668 -35.33 9.07 4.33
C ARG A 668 -36.00 10.09 5.27
N HIS A 669 -35.21 10.69 6.17
CA HIS A 669 -35.74 11.64 7.16
C HIS A 669 -35.88 13.05 6.59
N ASP A 670 -34.90 13.49 5.78
CA ASP A 670 -34.88 14.85 5.26
C ASP A 670 -34.87 14.95 3.72
N GLY A 671 -34.78 13.80 3.00
CA GLY A 671 -34.76 13.75 1.54
C GLY A 671 -33.47 14.30 0.93
N ARG A 672 -32.36 14.36 1.67
CA ARG A 672 -31.07 14.89 1.25
C ARG A 672 -30.03 13.79 1.10
N ILE A 673 -29.01 14.06 0.31
CA ILE A 673 -27.84 13.21 0.20
C ILE A 673 -26.73 13.85 1.04
N HIS A 674 -26.25 13.10 2.05
CA HIS A 674 -25.13 13.48 2.89
C HIS A 674 -23.91 12.67 2.48
N THR A 675 -23.02 13.28 1.68
CA THR A 675 -21.74 12.66 1.34
C THR A 675 -20.74 12.95 2.45
N THR A 676 -19.69 12.14 2.54
CA THR A 676 -18.52 12.42 3.37
C THR A 676 -17.42 13.03 2.48
N PHE A 677 -16.84 14.15 2.91
CA PHE A 677 -15.69 14.77 2.24
C PHE A 677 -14.38 14.33 2.91
N GLU A 678 -13.49 13.70 2.17
CA GLU A 678 -12.19 13.26 2.68
C GLU A 678 -11.08 14.26 2.31
N GLN A 679 -10.38 14.77 3.35
CA GLN A 679 -9.26 15.68 3.20
C GLN A 679 -7.92 14.95 3.06
N THR A 680 -7.83 13.68 3.50
CA THR A 680 -6.57 12.95 3.72
C THR A 680 -6.26 11.90 2.66
N VAL A 681 -7.10 11.78 1.61
CA VAL A 681 -6.93 10.72 0.58
C VAL A 681 -5.99 11.14 -0.55
N ALA A 682 -6.09 12.37 -1.01
CA ALA A 682 -5.28 12.83 -2.12
C ALA A 682 -4.01 13.54 -1.63
N ALA A 683 -2.83 13.02 -1.96
CA ALA A 683 -1.53 13.62 -1.62
C ALA A 683 -1.35 15.05 -2.17
N THR A 684 -2.18 15.46 -3.12
CA THR A 684 -2.16 16.79 -3.73
C THR A 684 -2.93 17.87 -2.96
N GLY A 685 -3.56 17.55 -1.83
CA GLY A 685 -4.44 18.46 -1.08
C GLY A 685 -5.85 18.60 -1.66
N ARG A 686 -6.22 17.84 -2.69
CA ARG A 686 -7.59 17.84 -3.23
C ARG A 686 -8.51 17.05 -2.33
N LEU A 687 -9.77 17.52 -2.21
CA LEU A 687 -10.83 16.78 -1.52
C LEU A 687 -11.33 15.63 -2.39
N SER A 688 -11.76 14.56 -1.76
CA SER A 688 -12.57 13.52 -2.38
C SER A 688 -13.93 13.41 -1.70
N SER A 689 -14.90 12.80 -2.37
CA SER A 689 -16.26 12.60 -1.88
C SER A 689 -16.54 11.10 -1.88
N VAL A 690 -17.06 10.58 -0.76
CA VAL A 690 -17.41 9.16 -0.59
C VAL A 690 -18.78 9.02 0.05
N ASP A 691 -19.41 7.89 -0.13
CA ASP A 691 -20.68 7.47 0.47
C ASP A 691 -21.85 8.49 0.36
N PRO A 692 -22.24 8.92 -0.86
CA PRO A 692 -21.79 8.47 -2.18
C PRO A 692 -20.72 9.38 -2.78
N ASN A 693 -19.93 8.86 -3.74
CA ASN A 693 -18.99 9.70 -4.49
C ASN A 693 -19.74 10.60 -5.50
N LEU A 694 -19.99 11.85 -5.13
CA LEU A 694 -20.68 12.83 -5.98
C LEU A 694 -19.81 13.36 -7.13
N GLN A 695 -18.49 13.18 -7.07
CA GLN A 695 -17.57 13.58 -8.14
C GLN A 695 -17.67 12.67 -9.37
N ASN A 696 -18.28 11.48 -9.24
CA ASN A 696 -18.53 10.57 -10.35
C ASN A 696 -19.70 10.98 -11.26
N ILE A 697 -20.48 12.01 -10.90
CA ILE A 697 -21.58 12.51 -11.72
C ILE A 697 -20.99 13.25 -12.93
N PRO A 698 -21.25 12.81 -14.19
CA PRO A 698 -20.71 13.45 -15.37
C PRO A 698 -21.16 14.91 -15.47
N ASN A 699 -20.31 15.81 -15.97
CA ASN A 699 -20.64 17.24 -16.13
C ASN A 699 -20.65 17.74 -17.56
N ARG A 700 -20.00 17.03 -18.50
CA ARG A 700 -19.77 17.49 -19.88
C ARG A 700 -20.82 17.01 -20.87
N ASP A 701 -21.47 15.88 -20.60
CA ASP A 701 -22.46 15.28 -21.47
C ASP A 701 -23.91 15.67 -21.11
N PRO A 702 -24.88 15.53 -22.03
CA PRO A 702 -26.28 15.82 -21.75
C PRO A 702 -26.88 14.97 -20.63
N ALA A 703 -26.51 13.70 -20.55
CA ALA A 703 -27.04 12.78 -19.55
C ALA A 703 -26.56 13.15 -18.12
N GLY A 704 -25.31 13.57 -18.00
CA GLY A 704 -24.78 14.08 -16.73
C GLY A 704 -25.48 15.39 -16.30
N ARG A 705 -25.79 16.29 -17.23
CA ARG A 705 -26.57 17.50 -16.94
C ARG A 705 -27.99 17.16 -16.50
N GLU A 706 -28.58 16.12 -17.06
CA GLU A 706 -29.90 15.65 -16.66
C GLU A 706 -29.87 15.10 -15.21
N ILE A 707 -28.87 14.30 -14.85
CA ILE A 707 -28.68 13.80 -13.48
C ILE A 707 -28.49 14.98 -12.50
N ARG A 708 -27.64 15.95 -12.86
CA ARG A 708 -27.42 17.15 -12.02
C ARG A 708 -28.67 17.98 -11.81
N SER A 709 -29.62 17.97 -12.75
CA SER A 709 -30.88 18.69 -12.62
C SER A 709 -31.85 18.09 -11.60
N ALA A 710 -31.54 16.90 -11.05
CA ALA A 710 -32.27 16.33 -9.92
C ALA A 710 -31.85 16.93 -8.57
N PHE A 711 -30.72 17.63 -8.51
CA PHE A 711 -30.36 18.42 -7.35
C PHE A 711 -31.13 19.74 -7.39
N VAL A 712 -31.86 19.99 -6.34
CA VAL A 712 -32.81 21.12 -6.28
C VAL A 712 -32.55 21.99 -5.05
N PRO A 713 -32.99 23.26 -5.02
CA PRO A 713 -32.94 24.07 -3.81
C PRO A 713 -33.69 23.41 -2.67
N GLY A 714 -33.14 23.46 -1.45
CA GLY A 714 -33.83 23.01 -0.27
C GLY A 714 -35.00 23.95 0.11
N GLU A 715 -35.79 23.52 1.08
CA GLU A 715 -36.90 24.35 1.61
C GLU A 715 -36.37 25.70 2.11
N GLY A 716 -37.05 26.79 1.71
CA GLY A 716 -36.67 28.16 2.05
C GLY A 716 -35.69 28.79 1.07
N PHE A 717 -35.23 28.09 0.03
CA PHE A 717 -34.32 28.60 -0.99
C PHE A 717 -34.96 28.59 -2.38
N GLU A 718 -34.65 29.59 -3.20
CA GLU A 718 -35.23 29.73 -4.55
C GLU A 718 -34.34 29.11 -5.64
N SER A 719 -33.02 29.07 -5.43
CA SER A 719 -32.06 28.61 -6.44
C SER A 719 -30.79 28.03 -5.84
N LEU A 720 -30.08 27.22 -6.63
CA LEU A 720 -28.70 26.81 -6.38
C LEU A 720 -27.77 27.74 -7.14
N LEU A 721 -26.80 28.32 -6.45
CA LEU A 721 -25.71 29.08 -7.05
C LEU A 721 -24.47 28.20 -7.15
N SER A 722 -23.97 28.03 -8.38
CA SER A 722 -22.68 27.34 -8.61
C SER A 722 -21.64 28.36 -9.09
N SER A 723 -20.53 28.46 -8.38
CA SER A 723 -19.42 29.32 -8.69
C SER A 723 -18.11 28.54 -8.60
N ASP A 724 -17.23 28.73 -9.58
CA ASP A 724 -15.94 28.06 -9.66
C ASP A 724 -14.84 28.99 -10.18
N TYR A 725 -13.62 28.77 -9.73
CA TYR A 725 -12.46 29.52 -10.19
C TYR A 725 -12.04 29.08 -11.59
N SER A 726 -11.95 30.01 -12.51
CA SER A 726 -11.45 29.73 -13.87
C SER A 726 -9.93 29.54 -13.84
N GLN A 727 -9.46 28.32 -14.11
CA GLN A 727 -8.04 27.98 -14.29
C GLN A 727 -7.14 28.46 -13.12
N VAL A 728 -7.56 28.20 -11.89
CA VAL A 728 -6.86 28.70 -10.68
C VAL A 728 -5.40 28.24 -10.62
N GLU A 729 -5.10 27.00 -10.99
CA GLU A 729 -3.73 26.46 -10.97
C GLU A 729 -2.80 27.20 -11.92
N LEU A 730 -3.28 27.54 -13.13
CA LEU A 730 -2.49 28.33 -14.10
C LEU A 730 -2.28 29.76 -13.64
N ARG A 731 -3.23 30.32 -12.90
CA ARG A 731 -3.09 31.67 -12.30
C ARG A 731 -2.06 31.68 -11.19
N ILE A 732 -2.12 30.66 -10.31
CA ILE A 732 -1.11 30.46 -9.26
C ILE A 732 0.27 30.25 -9.89
N MET A 733 0.37 29.45 -10.96
CA MET A 733 1.62 29.23 -11.68
C MET A 733 2.17 30.54 -12.26
N ALA A 734 1.32 31.38 -12.87
CA ALA A 734 1.72 32.67 -13.39
C ALA A 734 2.29 33.60 -12.32
N ASP A 735 1.65 33.62 -11.16
CA ASP A 735 2.09 34.43 -10.01
C ASP A 735 3.42 33.93 -9.44
N LEU A 736 3.51 32.63 -9.13
CA LEU A 736 4.72 32.02 -8.55
C LEU A 736 5.92 32.02 -9.49
N SER A 737 5.72 31.86 -10.80
CA SER A 737 6.81 31.86 -11.77
C SER A 737 7.27 33.27 -12.15
N GLY A 738 6.41 34.28 -11.96
CA GLY A 738 6.66 35.65 -12.46
C GLY A 738 6.69 35.75 -13.99
N ASP A 739 6.14 34.76 -14.73
CA ASP A 739 6.14 34.76 -16.18
C ASP A 739 5.24 35.88 -16.73
N GLU A 740 5.86 36.90 -17.35
CA GLU A 740 5.19 38.09 -17.84
C GLU A 740 4.10 37.77 -18.89
N ALA A 741 4.33 36.76 -19.74
CA ALA A 741 3.37 36.40 -20.78
C ALA A 741 2.12 35.73 -20.21
N LEU A 742 2.27 34.84 -19.18
CA LEU A 742 1.15 34.25 -18.46
C LEU A 742 0.37 35.31 -17.67
N ILE A 743 1.07 36.21 -16.97
CA ILE A 743 0.45 37.29 -16.20
C ILE A 743 -0.33 38.21 -17.12
N GLU A 744 0.24 38.61 -18.28
CA GLU A 744 -0.43 39.46 -19.29
C GLU A 744 -1.67 38.76 -19.87
N ALA A 745 -1.57 37.46 -20.18
CA ALA A 745 -2.68 36.66 -20.69
C ALA A 745 -3.89 36.67 -19.74
N PHE A 746 -3.66 36.46 -18.44
CA PHE A 746 -4.74 36.51 -17.46
C PHE A 746 -5.23 37.93 -17.15
N SER A 747 -4.37 38.91 -17.13
CA SER A 747 -4.74 40.33 -16.91
C SER A 747 -5.54 40.93 -18.08
N SER A 748 -5.23 40.53 -19.31
CA SER A 748 -5.93 41.00 -20.52
C SER A 748 -7.31 40.34 -20.68
N TYR A 749 -7.53 39.12 -20.12
CA TYR A 749 -8.82 38.43 -20.12
C TYR A 749 -9.89 39.21 -19.33
N PHE A 750 -9.51 39.80 -18.19
CA PHE A 750 -10.40 40.66 -17.40
C PHE A 750 -10.80 41.94 -18.08
N ARG A 751 -9.92 42.55 -18.94
CA ARG A 751 -10.23 43.79 -19.65
C ARG A 751 -11.22 43.61 -20.83
N LYS A 752 -11.48 42.37 -21.27
CA LYS A 752 -12.43 42.12 -22.38
C LYS A 752 -13.87 41.88 -21.90
N PHE A 753 -14.12 41.77 -20.58
CA PHE A 753 -15.45 41.55 -20.02
C PHE A 753 -15.97 42.75 -19.19
N HIS A 754 -15.28 43.87 -19.21
CA HIS A 754 -15.76 45.18 -18.80
C HIS A 754 -15.75 46.06 -20.02
#